data_44563862bfea7f35c614897bce9e1214
#
_entry.id   44563862bfea7f35c614897bce9e1214
#
_cell.length_a   1.000
_cell.length_b   1.000
_cell.length_c   1.000
_cell.angle_alpha   90.00
_cell.angle_beta   90.00
_cell.angle_gamma   90.00
#
_symmetry.space_group_name_H-M   'P 1'
#
loop_
_entity.id
_entity.type
_entity.pdbx_description
1 polymer ?
#
loop_
_entity_poly.entity_id
_entity_poly.type
_entity_poly.pdbx_seq_one_letter_code
_entity_poly.pdbx_strand_id
1 'polypeptide(L)'
;MRHTPPSRIARRTFGLGVAAVTAAAALNDQAQAAPDQTVPGHRPHRPRPVTFDDTTLWDNTVDPLESYHVHGLAVLPDDTILVATEGRHEVCDAGPRDLLVRRSSDGGNTWEATQTLVASVDGQSWGNPAFVVDRTTGGIFLFYMLSLRLPENTTCSGDIGDLYMISSADGGRTWTAPQEMSGLFDHFPYDWALHGPGPGHGIQLDNGRLLLNCSHRRVIIGNTVEQRFYGVASIYSDDHGATWKTTGEVPVSVDYPINEARVFQRSDGTVVVNGRAASGGNRQRIVAVSTDRGLTWSPPRLDGATGTFNAVDASLLRYSGGGHEVDRLLFSRPDSPVRTNMTVSVSYDEGHSFRYSKVINPGRSYYSELARLSDGTILLVYGCDGDNPSFPRRVAICRFSLEWLTSGRDSLLKGPGLTEQVVDLALNGSPSAGTLASVADPVARQGSRAVFTPSKVGAYVEYSVDVRRTGTYELLLRYFRADAGGLVTVTVDGQRPDIAVLDLTADRSDGYDVVQLGKLHLKAGRRKIRFTASGAGRGGGSLISLDALSLITARGTADVRNEVIVDNDELGYSTVAGAAWSAATGVAGYRGGNYRSVPAGTGLRSVRWTLVVPREDEYEVQVSYTMHENRASNAPYKITHARGTTMVPVNQRLAGTTEPRGGSWASLGTFRFREGLTSIDLSDAGNGFVIADAVRLIRR
;
A
#
# COMPACT_ATOMS: atom_id res chain seq x y z
N MET A 1 29.87 35.43 -28.42
CA MET A 1 29.10 34.76 -29.49
C MET A 1 27.76 34.42 -28.86
N ARG A 2 26.71 35.04 -29.32
CA ARG A 2 25.36 34.82 -28.75
C ARG A 2 24.77 33.55 -29.37
N HIS A 3 24.51 32.52 -28.54
CA HIS A 3 23.78 31.33 -28.98
C HIS A 3 22.30 31.68 -29.12
N THR A 4 21.82 31.65 -30.35
CA THR A 4 20.41 31.60 -30.69
C THR A 4 19.84 30.24 -30.26
N PRO A 5 18.67 30.17 -29.64
CA PRO A 5 18.04 28.90 -29.28
C PRO A 5 17.55 28.19 -30.57
N PRO A 6 17.56 26.86 -30.62
CA PRO A 6 17.03 26.10 -31.75
C PRO A 6 15.53 26.35 -31.89
N SER A 7 15.12 26.57 -33.12
CA SER A 7 13.75 26.80 -33.56
C SER A 7 12.82 25.67 -33.11
N ARG A 8 11.64 26.05 -32.61
CA ARG A 8 10.51 25.16 -32.34
C ARG A 8 10.34 24.16 -33.48
N ILE A 9 10.35 22.87 -33.17
CA ILE A 9 9.95 21.82 -34.11
C ILE A 9 8.49 22.13 -34.48
N ALA A 10 8.26 22.48 -35.71
CA ALA A 10 6.92 22.81 -36.20
C ALA A 10 6.01 21.59 -36.04
N ARG A 11 5.02 21.70 -35.16
CA ARG A 11 3.92 20.74 -35.06
C ARG A 11 3.24 20.71 -36.42
N ARG A 12 3.40 19.63 -37.18
CA ARG A 12 2.58 19.37 -38.34
C ARG A 12 1.21 18.96 -37.87
N THR A 13 0.27 19.90 -37.99
CA THR A 13 -1.16 19.63 -37.80
C THR A 13 -1.61 18.71 -38.93
N PHE A 14 -1.87 17.47 -38.63
CA PHE A 14 -2.64 16.60 -39.53
C PHE A 14 -4.11 16.97 -39.39
N GLY A 15 -4.60 17.77 -40.28
CA GLY A 15 -6.02 18.11 -40.35
C GLY A 15 -6.83 16.92 -40.87
N LEU A 16 -7.55 16.27 -39.97
CA LEU A 16 -8.65 15.38 -40.33
C LEU A 16 -9.87 16.25 -40.61
N GLY A 17 -10.25 16.38 -41.89
CA GLY A 17 -11.50 17.01 -42.29
C GLY A 17 -12.69 16.15 -41.88
N VAL A 18 -13.40 16.54 -40.83
CA VAL A 18 -14.72 15.98 -40.49
C VAL A 18 -15.76 17.00 -40.89
N ALA A 19 -16.64 16.60 -41.82
CA ALA A 19 -17.79 17.38 -42.21
C ALA A 19 -18.80 17.50 -41.05
N ALA A 20 -19.00 18.72 -40.58
CA ALA A 20 -19.99 19.04 -39.57
C ALA A 20 -21.40 19.02 -40.17
N VAL A 21 -22.27 18.17 -39.65
CA VAL A 21 -23.72 18.25 -39.82
C VAL A 21 -24.30 18.98 -38.62
N THR A 22 -24.71 20.23 -38.82
CA THR A 22 -25.42 21.04 -37.82
C THR A 22 -26.88 20.63 -37.74
N ALA A 23 -27.31 20.11 -36.61
CA ALA A 23 -28.72 20.06 -36.25
C ALA A 23 -28.99 20.99 -35.05
N ALA A 24 -29.70 22.09 -35.34
CA ALA A 24 -30.18 23.01 -34.32
C ALA A 24 -31.48 22.44 -33.67
N ALA A 25 -31.49 22.23 -32.37
CA ALA A 25 -32.70 21.97 -31.63
C ALA A 25 -32.96 23.13 -30.66
N ALA A 26 -34.16 23.71 -30.79
CA ALA A 26 -34.63 24.81 -29.97
C ALA A 26 -34.96 24.35 -28.54
N LEU A 27 -34.49 25.09 -27.56
CA LEU A 27 -34.83 24.94 -26.14
C LEU A 27 -36.18 25.66 -25.86
N ASN A 28 -37.14 24.92 -25.37
CA ASN A 28 -38.35 25.45 -24.80
C ASN A 28 -38.24 25.44 -23.27
N ASP A 29 -38.33 26.62 -22.70
CA ASP A 29 -38.32 26.88 -21.27
C ASP A 29 -39.69 26.52 -20.68
N GLN A 30 -39.78 25.52 -19.80
CA GLN A 30 -40.83 25.38 -18.82
C GLN A 30 -40.26 24.80 -17.51
N ALA A 31 -40.15 25.71 -16.54
CA ALA A 31 -39.85 25.33 -15.17
C ALA A 31 -41.06 24.60 -14.55
N GLN A 32 -40.92 23.31 -14.30
CA GLN A 32 -41.78 22.54 -13.41
C GLN A 32 -41.04 22.17 -12.13
N ALA A 33 -41.65 22.53 -10.98
CA ALA A 33 -41.17 22.20 -9.65
C ALA A 33 -41.00 20.69 -9.48
N ALA A 34 -39.82 20.24 -9.05
CA ALA A 34 -39.52 18.85 -8.74
C ALA A 34 -40.24 18.42 -7.45
N PRO A 35 -40.77 17.20 -7.38
CA PRO A 35 -41.29 16.65 -6.15
C PRO A 35 -40.16 16.27 -5.19
N ASP A 36 -40.42 16.53 -3.92
CA ASP A 36 -39.63 16.18 -2.75
C ASP A 36 -39.22 14.69 -2.79
N GLN A 37 -37.95 14.41 -3.12
CA GLN A 37 -37.39 13.05 -3.06
C GLN A 37 -36.88 12.79 -1.65
N THR A 38 -37.70 12.14 -0.84
CA THR A 38 -37.27 11.46 0.37
C THR A 38 -36.13 10.50 0.04
N VAL A 39 -34.95 10.78 0.64
CA VAL A 39 -33.77 9.93 0.59
C VAL A 39 -34.18 8.50 1.00
N PRO A 40 -33.92 7.47 0.18
CA PRO A 40 -34.23 6.09 0.56
C PRO A 40 -33.48 5.72 1.84
N GLY A 41 -34.23 5.33 2.87
CA GLY A 41 -33.70 4.95 4.16
C GLY A 41 -32.60 3.89 4.03
N HIS A 42 -31.50 4.11 4.71
CA HIS A 42 -30.40 3.17 4.86
C HIS A 42 -30.94 1.84 5.38
N ARG A 43 -31.00 0.80 4.53
CA ARG A 43 -31.27 -0.55 4.99
C ARG A 43 -30.07 -1.04 5.80
N PRO A 44 -30.26 -1.60 7.02
CA PRO A 44 -29.14 -2.14 7.77
C PRO A 44 -28.49 -3.27 6.97
N HIS A 45 -27.21 -3.10 6.64
CA HIS A 45 -26.42 -4.12 5.98
C HIS A 45 -26.40 -5.40 6.81
N ARG A 46 -26.91 -6.50 6.28
CA ARG A 46 -26.66 -7.84 6.86
C ARG A 46 -25.17 -8.15 6.71
N PRO A 47 -24.52 -8.78 7.73
CA PRO A 47 -23.15 -9.25 7.59
C PRO A 47 -23.05 -10.14 6.35
N ARG A 48 -22.23 -9.75 5.37
CA ARG A 48 -21.95 -10.61 4.22
C ARG A 48 -20.99 -11.71 4.65
N PRO A 49 -21.15 -12.94 4.15
CA PRO A 49 -20.16 -13.98 4.36
C PRO A 49 -18.81 -13.52 3.79
N VAL A 50 -17.73 -13.97 4.42
CA VAL A 50 -16.36 -13.78 3.90
C VAL A 50 -16.31 -14.42 2.53
N THR A 51 -16.18 -13.61 1.49
CA THR A 51 -16.16 -14.07 0.09
C THR A 51 -14.91 -13.56 -0.60
N PHE A 52 -14.33 -14.46 -1.37
CA PHE A 52 -13.29 -14.12 -2.34
C PHE A 52 -13.68 -14.79 -3.67
N ASP A 53 -13.62 -14.01 -4.73
CA ASP A 53 -13.96 -14.44 -6.06
C ASP A 53 -13.05 -13.74 -7.06
N ASP A 54 -12.56 -14.42 -8.11
CA ASP A 54 -11.83 -13.80 -9.20
C ASP A 54 -12.41 -14.22 -10.56
N THR A 55 -12.44 -13.27 -11.46
CA THR A 55 -12.94 -13.42 -12.82
C THR A 55 -11.87 -12.94 -13.80
N THR A 56 -11.61 -13.70 -14.86
CA THR A 56 -10.76 -13.28 -15.97
C THR A 56 -11.53 -12.30 -16.85
N LEU A 57 -10.96 -11.12 -17.08
CA LEU A 57 -11.49 -10.13 -18.01
C LEU A 57 -10.88 -10.30 -19.41
N TRP A 58 -9.56 -10.48 -19.48
CA TRP A 58 -8.84 -10.73 -20.73
C TRP A 58 -7.75 -11.78 -20.50
N ASP A 59 -7.50 -12.61 -21.49
CA ASP A 59 -6.43 -13.60 -21.51
C ASP A 59 -5.89 -13.71 -22.94
N ASN A 60 -4.60 -13.42 -23.15
CA ASN A 60 -3.99 -13.41 -24.47
C ASN A 60 -3.84 -14.80 -25.13
N THR A 61 -4.21 -15.85 -24.42
CA THR A 61 -4.30 -17.21 -25.01
C THR A 61 -5.61 -17.46 -25.72
N VAL A 62 -6.64 -16.63 -25.49
CA VAL A 62 -7.97 -16.77 -26.08
C VAL A 62 -8.48 -15.48 -26.71
N ASP A 63 -8.05 -14.33 -26.22
CA ASP A 63 -8.37 -13.00 -26.76
C ASP A 63 -7.30 -12.61 -27.84
N PRO A 64 -7.65 -11.76 -28.81
CA PRO A 64 -6.88 -11.65 -30.06
C PRO A 64 -5.56 -10.84 -29.97
N LEU A 65 -5.29 -10.14 -28.85
CA LEU A 65 -4.13 -9.27 -28.75
C LEU A 65 -3.00 -9.89 -27.92
N GLU A 66 -1.77 -9.45 -28.17
CA GLU A 66 -0.56 -9.98 -27.57
C GLU A 66 -0.45 -9.78 -26.06
N SER A 67 -1.07 -8.69 -25.55
CA SER A 67 -1.11 -8.41 -24.10
C SER A 67 -2.21 -7.40 -23.77
N TYR A 68 -2.69 -7.46 -22.51
CA TYR A 68 -3.62 -6.51 -21.93
C TYR A 68 -2.97 -5.94 -20.67
N HIS A 69 -2.61 -4.66 -20.68
CA HIS A 69 -1.82 -4.09 -19.59
C HIS A 69 -2.25 -2.66 -19.28
N VAL A 70 -1.86 -2.17 -18.07
CA VAL A 70 -2.24 -0.84 -17.55
C VAL A 70 -3.77 -0.64 -17.49
N HIS A 71 -4.31 -0.61 -16.28
CA HIS A 71 -5.76 -0.69 -16.07
C HIS A 71 -6.30 0.58 -15.43
N GLY A 72 -7.47 1.02 -15.91
CA GLY A 72 -8.35 1.95 -15.21
C GLY A 72 -9.56 1.21 -14.64
N LEU A 73 -10.03 1.63 -13.47
CA LEU A 73 -11.21 1.05 -12.82
C LEU A 73 -12.10 2.16 -12.27
N ALA A 74 -13.37 2.12 -12.61
CA ALA A 74 -14.37 3.01 -12.04
C ALA A 74 -15.58 2.23 -11.53
N VAL A 75 -16.15 2.71 -10.43
CA VAL A 75 -17.46 2.30 -9.91
C VAL A 75 -18.35 3.52 -9.90
N LEU A 76 -19.49 3.42 -10.59
CA LEU A 76 -20.47 4.48 -10.69
C LEU A 76 -21.40 4.49 -9.47
N PRO A 77 -22.19 5.56 -9.25
CA PRO A 77 -23.10 5.65 -8.12
C PRO A 77 -24.16 4.53 -8.05
N ASP A 78 -24.47 3.89 -9.17
CA ASP A 78 -25.41 2.76 -9.29
C ASP A 78 -24.73 1.37 -9.21
N ASP A 79 -23.45 1.32 -8.79
CA ASP A 79 -22.60 0.13 -8.74
C ASP A 79 -22.26 -0.47 -10.13
N THR A 80 -22.50 0.24 -11.22
CA THR A 80 -21.95 -0.12 -12.53
C THR A 80 -20.43 -0.03 -12.47
N ILE A 81 -19.75 -1.05 -12.99
CA ILE A 81 -18.28 -1.15 -13.01
C ILE A 81 -17.79 -0.96 -14.43
N LEU A 82 -16.77 -0.13 -14.61
CA LEU A 82 -16.02 0.03 -15.84
C LEU A 82 -14.58 -0.35 -15.62
N VAL A 83 -14.02 -1.25 -16.43
CA VAL A 83 -12.59 -1.56 -16.47
C VAL A 83 -12.05 -1.20 -17.84
N ALA A 84 -11.14 -0.24 -17.89
CA ALA A 84 -10.40 0.09 -19.09
C ALA A 84 -9.02 -0.57 -19.08
N THR A 85 -8.47 -0.89 -20.26
CA THR A 85 -7.13 -1.45 -20.40
C THR A 85 -6.53 -1.10 -21.76
N GLU A 86 -5.21 -1.14 -21.85
CA GLU A 86 -4.50 -1.13 -23.13
C GLU A 86 -4.61 -2.52 -23.75
N GLY A 87 -5.09 -2.58 -24.99
CA GLY A 87 -5.02 -3.78 -25.83
C GLY A 87 -3.81 -3.65 -26.74
N ARG A 88 -2.75 -4.42 -26.49
CA ARG A 88 -1.46 -4.30 -27.15
C ARG A 88 -1.34 -5.28 -28.30
N HIS A 89 -1.10 -4.76 -29.50
CA HIS A 89 -0.81 -5.55 -30.70
C HIS A 89 0.63 -6.10 -30.70
N GLU A 90 1.51 -5.48 -29.91
CA GLU A 90 2.90 -5.90 -29.68
C GLU A 90 3.22 -5.78 -28.18
N VAL A 91 4.12 -6.62 -27.69
CA VAL A 91 4.63 -6.55 -26.31
C VAL A 91 5.63 -5.40 -26.19
N CYS A 92 5.14 -4.16 -26.34
CA CYS A 92 5.93 -2.94 -26.45
C CYS A 92 5.17 -1.73 -25.86
N ASP A 93 5.87 -0.83 -25.15
CA ASP A 93 5.24 0.36 -24.52
C ASP A 93 4.92 1.47 -25.54
N ALA A 94 5.50 1.45 -26.72
CA ALA A 94 5.24 2.39 -27.79
C ALA A 94 4.80 1.69 -29.09
N GLY A 95 4.44 0.40 -29.02
CA GLY A 95 3.82 -0.34 -30.11
C GLY A 95 2.34 0.05 -30.27
N PRO A 96 1.69 -0.41 -31.34
CA PRO A 96 0.25 -0.15 -31.56
C PRO A 96 -0.59 -0.65 -30.39
N ARG A 97 -1.46 0.20 -29.84
CA ARG A 97 -2.35 -0.13 -28.71
C ARG A 97 -3.73 0.45 -28.92
N ASP A 98 -4.74 -0.35 -28.65
CA ASP A 98 -6.13 0.08 -28.56
C ASP A 98 -6.44 0.47 -27.11
N LEU A 99 -7.39 1.38 -26.92
CA LEU A 99 -8.01 1.64 -25.64
C LEU A 99 -9.31 0.85 -25.58
N LEU A 100 -9.36 -0.12 -24.66
CA LEU A 100 -10.46 -1.07 -24.51
C LEU A 100 -11.21 -0.84 -23.21
N VAL A 101 -12.51 -1.20 -23.18
CA VAL A 101 -13.31 -1.22 -21.94
C VAL A 101 -14.21 -2.44 -21.87
N ARG A 102 -14.42 -2.96 -20.66
CA ARG A 102 -15.52 -3.86 -20.30
C ARG A 102 -16.38 -3.22 -19.23
N ARG A 103 -17.67 -3.51 -19.29
CA ARG A 103 -18.69 -2.99 -18.39
C ARG A 103 -19.42 -4.13 -17.68
N SER A 104 -19.75 -3.93 -16.41
CA SER A 104 -20.67 -4.79 -15.64
C SER A 104 -21.73 -3.92 -14.96
N SER A 105 -23.00 -4.32 -15.04
CA SER A 105 -24.13 -3.64 -14.39
C SER A 105 -24.70 -4.41 -13.21
N ASP A 106 -24.04 -5.50 -12.79
CA ASP A 106 -24.53 -6.41 -11.75
C ASP A 106 -23.47 -6.64 -10.64
N GLY A 107 -22.62 -5.62 -10.40
CA GLY A 107 -21.58 -5.67 -9.38
C GLY A 107 -20.43 -6.64 -9.72
N GLY A 108 -20.16 -6.88 -11.00
CA GLY A 108 -19.08 -7.73 -11.49
C GLY A 108 -19.39 -9.22 -11.54
N ASN A 109 -20.67 -9.62 -11.47
CA ASN A 109 -21.06 -11.02 -11.65
C ASN A 109 -21.00 -11.44 -13.12
N THR A 110 -21.43 -10.55 -14.02
CA THR A 110 -21.32 -10.74 -15.47
C THR A 110 -20.68 -9.52 -16.13
N TRP A 111 -20.08 -9.73 -17.29
CA TRP A 111 -19.35 -8.72 -18.03
C TRP A 111 -19.82 -8.66 -19.48
N GLU A 112 -20.06 -7.46 -19.95
CA GLU A 112 -20.37 -7.21 -21.36
C GLU A 112 -19.12 -7.51 -22.22
N ALA A 113 -19.33 -7.66 -23.52
CA ALA A 113 -18.24 -7.86 -24.48
C ALA A 113 -17.27 -6.67 -24.47
N THR A 114 -16.01 -6.92 -24.82
CA THR A 114 -15.01 -5.86 -24.96
C THR A 114 -15.46 -4.84 -26.01
N GLN A 115 -15.48 -3.56 -25.62
CA GLN A 115 -15.68 -2.43 -26.50
C GLN A 115 -14.33 -1.75 -26.74
N THR A 116 -13.99 -1.49 -28.01
CA THR A 116 -12.86 -0.62 -28.37
C THR A 116 -13.32 0.83 -28.33
N LEU A 117 -12.75 1.62 -27.40
CA LEU A 117 -13.07 3.04 -27.27
C LEU A 117 -12.28 3.88 -28.26
N VAL A 118 -10.98 3.58 -28.40
CA VAL A 118 -10.08 4.23 -29.35
C VAL A 118 -9.21 3.16 -29.98
N ALA A 119 -9.38 2.96 -31.29
CA ALA A 119 -8.60 1.98 -32.04
C ALA A 119 -7.23 2.57 -32.45
N SER A 120 -6.22 1.73 -32.49
CA SER A 120 -4.94 2.04 -33.11
C SER A 120 -5.11 2.14 -34.64
N VAL A 121 -4.88 3.30 -35.17
CA VAL A 121 -4.82 3.54 -36.63
C VAL A 121 -3.41 4.00 -36.96
N ASP A 122 -2.84 3.49 -38.06
CA ASP A 122 -1.49 3.86 -38.52
C ASP A 122 -0.40 3.69 -37.42
N GLY A 123 -0.53 2.69 -36.55
CA GLY A 123 0.45 2.40 -35.51
C GLY A 123 0.36 3.30 -34.28
N GLN A 124 -0.73 4.03 -34.09
CA GLN A 124 -0.96 4.84 -32.88
C GLN A 124 -0.95 3.98 -31.62
N SER A 125 -0.41 4.55 -30.54
CA SER A 125 -0.22 3.85 -29.27
C SER A 125 -1.00 4.56 -28.16
N TRP A 126 -2.23 4.09 -27.89
CA TRP A 126 -3.13 4.64 -26.89
C TRP A 126 -2.96 3.93 -25.54
N GLY A 127 -2.77 4.68 -24.47
CA GLY A 127 -2.47 4.04 -23.19
C GLY A 127 -2.74 4.87 -21.94
N ASN A 128 -2.38 4.30 -20.79
CA ASN A 128 -2.55 4.88 -19.46
C ASN A 128 -3.99 5.30 -19.15
N PRO A 129 -5.01 4.44 -19.29
CA PRO A 129 -6.39 4.81 -18.97
C PRO A 129 -6.55 5.20 -17.51
N ALA A 130 -7.20 6.34 -17.24
CA ALA A 130 -7.52 6.81 -15.90
C ALA A 130 -8.94 7.41 -15.85
N PHE A 131 -9.81 6.84 -15.03
CA PHE A 131 -11.15 7.34 -14.85
C PHE A 131 -11.23 8.45 -13.81
N VAL A 132 -12.09 9.43 -14.05
CA VAL A 132 -12.59 10.36 -13.03
C VAL A 132 -14.12 10.30 -13.07
N VAL A 133 -14.75 10.00 -11.94
CA VAL A 133 -16.21 9.95 -11.83
C VAL A 133 -16.69 11.11 -10.99
N ASP A 134 -17.55 11.94 -11.57
CA ASP A 134 -18.29 12.92 -10.80
C ASP A 134 -19.50 12.26 -10.13
N ARG A 135 -19.39 12.03 -8.84
CA ARG A 135 -20.45 11.38 -8.05
C ARG A 135 -21.71 12.24 -7.89
N THR A 136 -21.62 13.53 -8.17
CA THR A 136 -22.73 14.48 -8.07
C THR A 136 -23.62 14.39 -9.30
N THR A 137 -23.02 14.34 -10.49
CA THR A 137 -23.76 14.36 -11.76
C THR A 137 -23.85 12.97 -12.40
N GLY A 138 -23.00 12.03 -12.00
CA GLY A 138 -22.83 10.72 -12.67
C GLY A 138 -21.98 10.79 -13.93
N GLY A 139 -21.38 11.95 -14.24
CA GLY A 139 -20.47 12.14 -15.38
C GLY A 139 -19.20 11.31 -15.24
N ILE A 140 -18.75 10.71 -16.33
CA ILE A 140 -17.55 9.88 -16.39
C ILE A 140 -16.59 10.51 -17.36
N PHE A 141 -15.34 10.70 -16.91
CA PHE A 141 -14.24 11.20 -17.73
C PHE A 141 -13.17 10.12 -17.78
N LEU A 142 -12.76 9.73 -18.99
CA LEU A 142 -11.65 8.81 -19.20
C LEU A 142 -10.51 9.56 -19.85
N PHE A 143 -9.44 9.74 -19.10
CA PHE A 143 -8.19 10.31 -19.57
C PHE A 143 -7.25 9.18 -20.02
N TYR A 144 -6.49 9.44 -21.08
CA TYR A 144 -5.52 8.52 -21.64
C TYR A 144 -4.47 9.29 -22.45
N MET A 145 -3.42 8.65 -22.88
CA MET A 145 -2.35 9.28 -23.66
C MET A 145 -2.19 8.63 -25.02
N LEU A 146 -1.80 9.44 -26.00
CA LEU A 146 -1.13 8.99 -27.20
C LEU A 146 0.37 8.95 -26.92
N SER A 147 1.03 7.81 -27.11
CA SER A 147 2.48 7.67 -26.98
C SER A 147 3.09 7.43 -28.35
N LEU A 148 4.07 8.24 -28.71
CA LEU A 148 4.76 8.16 -30.00
C LEU A 148 6.24 7.90 -29.76
N ARG A 149 6.83 7.08 -30.62
CA ARG A 149 8.26 6.81 -30.67
C ARG A 149 8.88 7.58 -31.83
N LEU A 150 9.94 8.32 -31.54
CA LEU A 150 10.70 9.00 -32.61
C LEU A 150 11.46 7.97 -33.46
N PRO A 151 11.69 8.25 -34.77
CA PRO A 151 12.32 7.29 -35.68
C PRO A 151 13.72 6.82 -35.22
N GLU A 152 14.47 7.68 -34.56
CA GLU A 152 15.80 7.38 -34.02
C GLU A 152 15.79 6.59 -32.72
N ASN A 153 14.64 6.43 -32.07
CA ASN A 153 14.52 5.62 -30.86
C ASN A 153 14.36 4.14 -31.21
N THR A 154 15.39 3.36 -30.93
CA THR A 154 15.40 1.91 -31.14
C THR A 154 14.85 1.13 -29.94
N THR A 155 14.47 1.81 -28.84
CA THR A 155 13.89 1.18 -27.67
C THR A 155 12.37 1.05 -27.80
N CYS A 156 11.77 0.24 -26.93
CA CYS A 156 10.33 0.04 -26.86
C CYS A 156 9.63 1.05 -25.94
N SER A 157 10.11 2.29 -25.84
CA SER A 157 9.52 3.34 -25.01
C SER A 157 9.06 4.52 -25.85
N GLY A 158 7.97 5.19 -25.44
CA GLY A 158 7.53 6.43 -26.08
C GLY A 158 8.44 7.61 -25.71
N ASP A 159 8.63 8.51 -26.66
CA ASP A 159 9.45 9.73 -26.51
C ASP A 159 8.57 10.98 -26.38
N ILE A 160 7.46 11.00 -27.11
CA ILE A 160 6.49 12.08 -27.15
C ILE A 160 5.13 11.50 -26.77
N GLY A 161 4.30 12.28 -26.11
CA GLY A 161 2.95 11.83 -25.76
C GLY A 161 2.04 13.01 -25.42
N ASP A 162 0.82 12.91 -25.92
CA ASP A 162 -0.23 13.89 -25.72
C ASP A 162 -1.35 13.32 -24.86
N LEU A 163 -1.89 14.15 -23.96
CA LEU A 163 -3.01 13.82 -23.12
C LEU A 163 -4.33 13.98 -23.88
N TYR A 164 -5.21 13.00 -23.77
CA TYR A 164 -6.55 13.00 -24.34
C TYR A 164 -7.60 12.69 -23.26
N MET A 165 -8.85 13.08 -23.56
CA MET A 165 -10.02 12.78 -22.75
C MET A 165 -11.22 12.43 -23.64
N ILE A 166 -12.02 11.47 -23.20
CA ILE A 166 -13.40 11.22 -23.65
C ILE A 166 -14.31 11.20 -22.41
N SER A 167 -15.59 11.51 -22.59
CA SER A 167 -16.57 11.50 -21.51
C SER A 167 -17.82 10.73 -21.87
N SER A 168 -18.53 10.26 -20.83
CA SER A 168 -19.81 9.58 -20.95
C SER A 168 -20.80 10.11 -19.90
N ALA A 169 -22.06 10.25 -20.32
CA ALA A 169 -23.16 10.66 -19.45
C ALA A 169 -24.22 9.54 -19.29
N ASP A 170 -23.99 8.36 -19.86
CA ASP A 170 -24.98 7.25 -19.92
C ASP A 170 -24.45 5.95 -19.30
N GLY A 171 -23.56 6.07 -18.34
CA GLY A 171 -22.98 4.94 -17.63
C GLY A 171 -21.93 4.16 -18.44
N GLY A 172 -21.22 4.86 -19.32
CA GLY A 172 -20.14 4.28 -20.12
C GLY A 172 -20.59 3.50 -21.34
N ARG A 173 -21.84 3.68 -21.78
CA ARG A 173 -22.36 3.02 -23.00
C ARG A 173 -21.93 3.74 -24.27
N THR A 174 -22.01 5.08 -24.25
CA THR A 174 -21.55 5.91 -25.34
C THR A 174 -20.54 6.95 -24.84
N TRP A 175 -19.65 7.37 -25.73
CA TRP A 175 -18.54 8.26 -25.40
C TRP A 175 -18.44 9.41 -26.42
N THR A 176 -18.00 10.57 -25.96
CA THR A 176 -17.71 11.72 -26.82
C THR A 176 -16.52 11.42 -27.76
N ALA A 177 -16.38 12.25 -28.77
CA ALA A 177 -15.15 12.24 -29.56
C ALA A 177 -13.91 12.58 -28.68
N PRO A 178 -12.72 12.04 -29.00
CA PRO A 178 -11.49 12.37 -28.31
C PRO A 178 -11.19 13.88 -28.33
N GLN A 179 -10.85 14.41 -27.14
CA GLN A 179 -10.41 15.79 -26.96
C GLN A 179 -8.94 15.78 -26.52
N GLU A 180 -8.09 16.49 -27.24
CA GLU A 180 -6.69 16.68 -26.88
C GLU A 180 -6.60 17.73 -25.76
N MET A 181 -5.81 17.44 -24.70
CA MET A 181 -5.75 18.20 -23.45
C MET A 181 -4.34 18.68 -23.10
N SER A 182 -3.31 18.37 -23.91
CA SER A 182 -1.91 18.68 -23.58
C SER A 182 -1.66 20.19 -23.47
N GLY A 183 -2.46 21.02 -24.15
CA GLY A 183 -2.38 22.49 -24.04
C GLY A 183 -2.58 23.01 -22.61
N LEU A 184 -3.14 22.22 -21.69
CA LEU A 184 -3.23 22.57 -20.26
C LEU A 184 -1.86 22.77 -19.62
N PHE A 185 -0.79 22.20 -20.19
CA PHE A 185 0.57 22.22 -19.63
C PHE A 185 1.50 23.21 -20.30
N ASP A 186 1.05 23.99 -21.29
CA ASP A 186 1.88 24.94 -22.06
C ASP A 186 2.52 26.06 -21.20
N HIS A 187 1.97 26.30 -20.01
CA HIS A 187 2.47 27.34 -19.10
C HIS A 187 3.58 26.85 -18.15
N PHE A 188 3.90 25.54 -18.12
CA PHE A 188 4.98 25.01 -17.28
C PHE A 188 6.35 25.51 -17.79
N PRO A 189 7.32 25.76 -16.88
CA PRO A 189 8.61 26.31 -17.23
C PRO A 189 9.55 25.31 -17.93
N TYR A 190 9.10 24.08 -18.18
CA TYR A 190 9.88 23.00 -18.77
C TYR A 190 9.29 22.54 -20.09
N ASP A 191 10.14 22.17 -21.04
CA ASP A 191 9.72 21.51 -22.29
C ASP A 191 9.39 20.03 -21.99
N TRP A 192 8.22 19.78 -21.50
CA TRP A 192 7.70 18.42 -21.35
C TRP A 192 7.32 17.84 -22.69
N ALA A 193 7.87 16.68 -23.04
CA ALA A 193 7.60 16.01 -24.32
C ALA A 193 6.53 14.94 -24.21
N LEU A 194 6.29 14.41 -23.02
CA LEU A 194 5.31 13.35 -22.77
C LEU A 194 4.43 13.74 -21.59
N HIS A 195 3.11 13.72 -21.83
CA HIS A 195 2.08 13.92 -20.82
C HIS A 195 1.20 12.69 -20.78
N GLY A 196 1.02 12.10 -19.60
CA GLY A 196 0.14 10.94 -19.44
C GLY A 196 -0.54 10.96 -18.08
N PRO A 197 -1.79 10.51 -17.98
CA PRO A 197 -2.42 10.36 -16.70
C PRO A 197 -1.67 9.31 -15.86
N GLY A 198 -1.64 9.49 -14.54
CA GLY A 198 -1.36 8.40 -13.63
C GLY A 198 -2.45 7.35 -13.85
N PRO A 199 -2.12 6.14 -14.37
CA PRO A 199 -3.16 5.20 -14.79
C PRO A 199 -4.05 4.80 -13.61
N GLY A 200 -5.29 4.39 -13.89
CA GLY A 200 -6.22 3.91 -12.87
C GLY A 200 -7.40 4.83 -12.61
N HIS A 201 -7.31 5.70 -11.61
CA HIS A 201 -8.37 6.66 -11.31
C HIS A 201 -7.87 7.96 -10.69
N GLY A 202 -8.63 9.05 -10.94
CA GLY A 202 -8.62 10.25 -10.13
C GLY A 202 -9.74 10.23 -9.09
N ILE A 203 -9.89 11.32 -8.34
CA ILE A 203 -10.82 11.41 -7.21
C ILE A 203 -11.72 12.65 -7.31
N GLN A 204 -12.85 12.60 -6.61
CA GLN A 204 -13.63 13.78 -6.27
C GLN A 204 -13.36 14.13 -4.82
N LEU A 205 -12.88 15.34 -4.55
CA LEU A 205 -12.61 15.86 -3.22
C LEU A 205 -13.92 16.17 -2.45
N ASP A 206 -13.80 16.40 -1.16
CA ASP A 206 -14.90 16.74 -0.25
C ASP A 206 -15.66 18.02 -0.65
N ASN A 207 -15.00 18.94 -1.37
CA ASN A 207 -15.59 20.19 -1.89
C ASN A 207 -16.18 20.05 -3.30
N GLY A 208 -16.23 18.85 -3.87
CA GLY A 208 -16.75 18.57 -5.21
C GLY A 208 -15.72 18.65 -6.34
N ARG A 209 -14.49 19.16 -6.10
CA ARG A 209 -13.43 19.22 -7.10
C ARG A 209 -13.08 17.82 -7.63
N LEU A 210 -13.06 17.67 -8.94
CA LEU A 210 -12.49 16.50 -9.61
C LEU A 210 -10.98 16.71 -9.75
N LEU A 211 -10.17 15.67 -9.45
CA LEU A 211 -8.72 15.77 -9.44
C LEU A 211 -8.09 14.49 -9.99
N LEU A 212 -7.13 14.63 -10.92
CA LEU A 212 -6.37 13.54 -11.50
C LEU A 212 -4.90 13.93 -11.61
N ASN A 213 -3.98 13.02 -11.25
CA ASN A 213 -2.55 13.23 -11.47
C ASN A 213 -2.15 12.91 -12.91
N CYS A 214 -1.25 13.74 -13.44
CA CYS A 214 -0.59 13.52 -14.71
C CYS A 214 0.92 13.48 -14.49
N SER A 215 1.56 12.48 -15.06
CA SER A 215 3.01 12.40 -15.12
C SER A 215 3.55 13.09 -16.36
N HIS A 216 4.69 13.75 -16.21
CA HIS A 216 5.38 14.44 -17.30
C HIS A 216 6.78 13.86 -17.43
N ARG A 217 7.27 13.79 -18.64
CA ARG A 217 8.63 13.37 -18.92
C ARG A 217 9.28 14.27 -19.97
N ARG A 218 10.47 14.75 -19.67
CA ARG A 218 11.35 15.33 -20.65
C ARG A 218 12.27 14.23 -21.17
N VAL A 219 12.16 13.93 -22.45
CA VAL A 219 13.02 12.95 -23.11
C VAL A 219 14.00 13.69 -24.00
N ILE A 220 15.30 13.53 -23.71
CA ILE A 220 16.37 13.93 -24.62
C ILE A 220 16.95 12.65 -25.21
N ILE A 221 16.81 12.47 -26.53
CA ILE A 221 17.28 11.28 -27.23
C ILE A 221 18.78 11.10 -26.98
N GLY A 222 19.19 9.87 -26.71
CA GLY A 222 20.56 9.52 -26.40
C GLY A 222 20.95 9.69 -24.92
N ASN A 223 20.08 10.23 -24.08
CA ASN A 223 20.31 10.34 -22.66
C ASN A 223 19.98 9.05 -21.93
N THR A 224 20.74 8.78 -20.85
CA THR A 224 20.40 7.68 -19.91
C THR A 224 19.12 7.98 -19.16
N VAL A 225 18.55 6.96 -18.50
CA VAL A 225 17.33 7.13 -17.68
C VAL A 225 17.55 8.16 -16.56
N GLU A 226 18.77 8.26 -16.03
CA GLU A 226 19.16 9.22 -14.99
C GLU A 226 19.18 10.66 -15.48
N GLN A 227 19.28 10.88 -16.79
CA GLN A 227 19.26 12.21 -17.42
C GLN A 227 17.84 12.63 -17.84
N ARG A 228 16.83 11.77 -17.65
CA ARG A 228 15.45 12.08 -17.93
C ARG A 228 14.84 12.78 -16.71
N PHE A 229 14.24 13.93 -16.97
CA PHE A 229 13.44 14.60 -15.93
C PHE A 229 12.04 14.01 -15.90
N TYR A 230 11.55 13.77 -14.68
CA TYR A 230 10.21 13.30 -14.40
C TYR A 230 9.53 14.29 -13.45
N GLY A 231 8.28 14.61 -13.73
CA GLY A 231 7.45 15.48 -12.93
C GLY A 231 6.03 14.94 -12.84
N VAL A 232 5.31 15.41 -11.84
CA VAL A 232 3.88 15.14 -11.66
C VAL A 232 3.18 16.45 -11.35
N ALA A 233 2.12 16.73 -12.08
CA ALA A 233 1.14 17.78 -11.77
C ALA A 233 -0.25 17.16 -11.71
N SER A 234 -1.23 17.90 -11.21
CA SER A 234 -2.62 17.44 -11.26
C SER A 234 -3.41 18.32 -12.22
N ILE A 235 -4.39 17.71 -12.86
CA ILE A 235 -5.48 18.43 -13.53
C ILE A 235 -6.73 18.37 -12.66
N TYR A 236 -7.52 19.42 -12.68
CA TYR A 236 -8.73 19.51 -11.87
C TYR A 236 -9.86 20.22 -12.58
N SER A 237 -11.08 19.94 -12.15
CA SER A 237 -12.29 20.65 -12.53
C SER A 237 -13.09 21.03 -11.27
N ASP A 238 -13.57 22.28 -11.22
CA ASP A 238 -14.46 22.79 -10.17
C ASP A 238 -15.91 22.95 -10.68
N ASP A 239 -16.19 22.57 -11.91
CA ASP A 239 -17.45 22.75 -12.63
C ASP A 239 -17.97 21.45 -13.24
N HIS A 240 -17.80 20.33 -12.51
CA HIS A 240 -18.30 19.01 -12.91
C HIS A 240 -17.74 18.49 -14.24
N GLY A 241 -16.50 18.88 -14.59
CA GLY A 241 -15.82 18.47 -15.80
C GLY A 241 -16.12 19.31 -17.04
N ALA A 242 -16.87 20.40 -16.91
CA ALA A 242 -17.13 21.32 -18.02
C ALA A 242 -15.84 22.02 -18.48
N THR A 243 -14.98 22.40 -17.54
CA THR A 243 -13.63 22.92 -17.83
C THR A 243 -12.58 22.23 -16.95
N TRP A 244 -11.37 22.11 -17.49
CA TRP A 244 -10.23 21.53 -16.80
C TRP A 244 -9.07 22.52 -16.72
N LYS A 245 -8.34 22.47 -15.61
CA LYS A 245 -7.19 23.32 -15.32
C LYS A 245 -6.07 22.48 -14.74
N THR A 246 -4.85 22.98 -14.78
CA THR A 246 -3.70 22.36 -14.11
C THR A 246 -3.42 23.00 -12.76
N THR A 247 -2.84 22.21 -11.87
CA THR A 247 -2.26 22.69 -10.61
C THR A 247 -0.80 23.08 -10.82
N GLY A 248 -0.13 23.57 -9.76
CA GLY A 248 1.33 23.57 -9.70
C GLY A 248 1.90 22.15 -9.72
N GLU A 249 3.13 22.02 -10.17
CA GLU A 249 3.85 20.75 -10.14
C GLU A 249 4.28 20.38 -8.71
N VAL A 250 4.34 19.06 -8.44
CA VAL A 250 5.19 18.55 -7.36
C VAL A 250 6.63 18.99 -7.69
N PRO A 251 7.35 19.69 -6.79
CA PRO A 251 8.69 20.19 -7.07
C PRO A 251 9.59 19.08 -7.64
N VAL A 252 10.13 19.30 -8.84
CA VAL A 252 10.98 18.32 -9.50
C VAL A 252 12.22 18.03 -8.67
N SER A 253 12.53 16.76 -8.46
CA SER A 253 13.67 16.31 -7.69
C SER A 253 14.46 15.25 -8.45
N VAL A 254 15.78 15.42 -8.52
CA VAL A 254 16.69 14.42 -9.07
C VAL A 254 16.78 13.20 -8.15
N ASP A 255 16.74 13.43 -6.83
CA ASP A 255 16.81 12.36 -5.82
C ASP A 255 15.53 11.56 -5.72
N TYR A 256 14.40 12.20 -5.99
CA TYR A 256 13.06 11.60 -5.89
C TYR A 256 12.26 11.79 -7.19
N PRO A 257 12.71 11.19 -8.31
CA PRO A 257 12.03 11.30 -9.60
C PRO A 257 10.72 10.51 -9.55
N ILE A 258 9.61 11.23 -9.53
CA ILE A 258 8.26 10.67 -9.42
C ILE A 258 7.66 10.44 -10.82
N ASN A 259 7.03 9.28 -11.03
CA ASN A 259 6.38 8.88 -12.27
C ASN A 259 4.88 8.64 -12.06
N GLU A 260 4.35 7.49 -12.46
CA GLU A 260 2.94 7.10 -12.28
C GLU A 260 2.50 7.31 -10.84
N ALA A 261 1.46 8.12 -10.62
CA ALA A 261 1.10 8.56 -9.30
C ALA A 261 -0.40 8.48 -9.05
N ARG A 262 -0.75 8.10 -7.82
CA ARG A 262 -2.10 8.11 -7.30
C ARG A 262 -2.33 9.31 -6.40
N VAL A 263 -3.58 9.71 -6.28
CA VAL A 263 -4.00 10.80 -5.40
C VAL A 263 -5.08 10.29 -4.45
N PHE A 264 -5.02 10.70 -3.19
CA PHE A 264 -6.10 10.51 -2.23
C PHE A 264 -6.22 11.70 -1.29
N GLN A 265 -7.41 11.90 -0.73
CA GLN A 265 -7.66 12.93 0.26
C GLN A 265 -7.74 12.30 1.66
N ARG A 266 -7.05 12.89 2.62
CA ARG A 266 -7.15 12.54 4.05
C ARG A 266 -8.41 13.15 4.68
N SER A 267 -8.79 12.66 5.85
CA SER A 267 -9.94 13.18 6.60
C SER A 267 -9.77 14.62 7.09
N ASP A 268 -8.54 15.10 7.21
CA ASP A 268 -8.21 16.49 7.53
C ASP A 268 -8.27 17.44 6.31
N GLY A 269 -8.64 16.92 5.14
CA GLY A 269 -8.68 17.66 3.88
C GLY A 269 -7.35 17.70 3.12
N THR A 270 -6.26 17.26 3.72
CA THR A 270 -4.96 17.16 3.04
C THR A 270 -5.04 16.20 1.85
N VAL A 271 -4.50 16.61 0.71
CA VAL A 271 -4.39 15.77 -0.49
C VAL A 271 -2.97 15.21 -0.58
N VAL A 272 -2.86 13.93 -0.87
CA VAL A 272 -1.58 13.22 -0.95
C VAL A 272 -1.40 12.66 -2.34
N VAL A 273 -0.27 12.98 -2.98
CA VAL A 273 0.25 12.28 -4.15
C VAL A 273 1.19 11.18 -3.68
N ASN A 274 0.99 9.96 -4.16
CA ASN A 274 1.85 8.81 -3.90
C ASN A 274 2.22 8.15 -5.23
N GLY A 275 3.48 8.26 -5.62
CA GLY A 275 3.95 7.91 -6.94
C GLY A 275 5.03 6.84 -6.96
N ARG A 276 5.14 6.19 -8.11
CA ARG A 276 6.21 5.27 -8.46
C ARG A 276 7.52 6.03 -8.61
N ALA A 277 8.63 5.47 -8.07
CA ALA A 277 9.96 5.98 -8.36
C ALA A 277 10.33 5.67 -9.83
N ALA A 278 10.70 6.69 -10.59
CA ALA A 278 11.04 6.55 -12.01
C ALA A 278 12.35 5.82 -12.25
N SER A 279 13.26 5.81 -11.26
CA SER A 279 14.59 5.17 -11.35
C SER A 279 14.57 3.63 -11.45
N GLY A 280 13.40 2.99 -11.34
CA GLY A 280 13.28 1.55 -11.45
C GLY A 280 13.89 0.77 -10.25
N GLY A 281 13.99 -0.56 -10.38
CA GLY A 281 14.51 -1.43 -9.33
C GLY A 281 13.62 -1.51 -8.09
N ASN A 282 14.20 -1.89 -6.95
CA ASN A 282 13.48 -1.93 -5.68
C ASN A 282 13.53 -0.55 -5.02
N ARG A 283 12.37 0.03 -4.80
CA ARG A 283 12.21 1.39 -4.28
C ARG A 283 11.02 1.50 -3.36
N GLN A 284 11.10 2.47 -2.45
CA GLN A 284 9.92 3.00 -1.76
C GLN A 284 9.13 3.88 -2.74
N ARG A 285 7.85 4.06 -2.46
CA ARG A 285 7.04 5.07 -3.14
C ARG A 285 7.53 6.47 -2.76
N ILE A 286 7.17 7.46 -3.57
CA ILE A 286 7.48 8.86 -3.36
C ILE A 286 6.18 9.60 -3.08
N VAL A 287 6.17 10.44 -2.03
CA VAL A 287 4.98 11.20 -1.63
C VAL A 287 5.24 12.69 -1.62
N ALA A 288 4.21 13.47 -2.00
CA ALA A 288 4.09 14.89 -1.75
C ALA A 288 2.70 15.18 -1.21
N VAL A 289 2.54 16.27 -0.47
CA VAL A 289 1.29 16.65 0.17
C VAL A 289 0.87 18.06 -0.21
N SER A 290 -0.44 18.27 -0.30
CA SER A 290 -1.08 19.56 -0.56
C SER A 290 -2.07 19.86 0.56
N THR A 291 -2.03 21.07 1.09
CA THR A 291 -2.99 21.58 2.09
C THR A 291 -4.02 22.52 1.49
N ASP A 292 -3.95 22.77 0.19
CA ASP A 292 -4.80 23.67 -0.59
C ASP A 292 -5.60 22.95 -1.69
N ARG A 293 -5.95 21.67 -1.43
CA ARG A 293 -6.78 20.85 -2.32
C ARG A 293 -6.14 20.57 -3.68
N GLY A 294 -4.83 20.30 -3.67
CA GLY A 294 -4.08 19.90 -4.85
C GLY A 294 -3.56 21.04 -5.71
N LEU A 295 -3.67 22.32 -5.27
CA LEU A 295 -3.18 23.46 -6.06
C LEU A 295 -1.67 23.64 -5.98
N THR A 296 -1.09 23.44 -4.79
CA THR A 296 0.36 23.46 -4.57
C THR A 296 0.81 22.23 -3.78
N TRP A 297 2.08 21.88 -3.91
CA TRP A 297 2.63 20.65 -3.37
C TRP A 297 3.90 20.87 -2.54
N SER A 298 4.05 20.10 -1.49
CA SER A 298 5.32 20.02 -0.75
C SER A 298 6.42 19.38 -1.61
N PRO A 299 7.71 19.60 -1.27
CA PRO A 299 8.79 18.81 -1.85
C PRO A 299 8.53 17.30 -1.72
N PRO A 300 8.89 16.48 -2.74
CA PRO A 300 8.73 15.05 -2.69
C PRO A 300 9.69 14.41 -1.70
N ARG A 301 9.27 13.30 -1.09
CA ARG A 301 10.07 12.50 -0.17
C ARG A 301 9.73 11.02 -0.28
N LEU A 302 10.55 10.14 0.26
CA LEU A 302 10.24 8.71 0.33
C LEU A 302 9.06 8.45 1.28
N ASP A 303 8.26 7.46 0.89
CA ASP A 303 7.16 6.94 1.70
C ASP A 303 7.56 5.63 2.39
N GLY A 304 8.07 5.74 3.62
CA GLY A 304 8.46 4.57 4.40
C GLY A 304 7.30 3.63 4.77
N ALA A 305 6.05 4.13 4.72
CA ALA A 305 4.86 3.36 5.10
C ALA A 305 4.51 2.25 4.09
N THR A 306 4.83 2.47 2.80
CA THR A 306 4.51 1.52 1.73
C THR A 306 5.53 0.40 1.57
N GLY A 307 6.65 0.47 2.29
CA GLY A 307 7.75 -0.51 2.18
C GLY A 307 8.55 -0.38 0.87
N THR A 308 9.48 -1.30 0.67
CA THR A 308 10.34 -1.36 -0.52
C THR A 308 9.94 -2.55 -1.37
N PHE A 309 9.62 -2.32 -2.63
CA PHE A 309 9.23 -3.35 -3.60
C PHE A 309 9.66 -2.95 -5.02
N ASN A 310 9.42 -3.79 -6.01
CA ASN A 310 9.73 -3.46 -7.41
C ASN A 310 9.01 -2.17 -7.80
N ALA A 311 9.74 -1.20 -8.37
CA ALA A 311 9.17 0.07 -8.83
C ALA A 311 8.17 -0.19 -9.97
N VAL A 312 6.91 -0.26 -9.62
CA VAL A 312 5.76 -0.55 -10.48
C VAL A 312 4.60 0.35 -10.04
N ASP A 313 3.62 0.53 -10.91
CA ASP A 313 2.39 1.21 -10.51
C ASP A 313 1.63 0.42 -9.43
N ALA A 314 0.91 1.15 -8.60
CA ALA A 314 0.21 0.64 -7.42
C ALA A 314 -1.03 1.51 -7.17
N SER A 315 -2.09 0.95 -6.60
CA SER A 315 -3.32 1.70 -6.33
C SER A 315 -3.50 2.03 -4.87
N LEU A 316 -4.04 3.21 -4.60
CA LEU A 316 -4.46 3.69 -3.30
C LEU A 316 -5.93 4.08 -3.37
N LEU A 317 -6.75 3.52 -2.48
CA LEU A 317 -8.19 3.76 -2.43
C LEU A 317 -8.62 4.18 -1.03
N ARG A 318 -9.27 5.34 -0.90
CA ARG A 318 -10.00 5.67 0.31
C ARG A 318 -11.25 4.80 0.40
N TYR A 319 -11.19 3.76 1.24
CA TYR A 319 -12.25 2.77 1.35
C TYR A 319 -13.42 3.25 2.20
N SER A 320 -13.15 3.93 3.31
CA SER A 320 -14.16 4.53 4.18
C SER A 320 -13.70 5.88 4.70
N GLY A 321 -14.64 6.78 4.84
CA GLY A 321 -14.46 8.16 5.30
C GLY A 321 -15.77 8.90 5.11
N GLY A 322 -15.81 10.19 5.44
CA GLY A 322 -16.99 11.02 5.19
C GLY A 322 -18.19 10.68 6.10
N GLY A 323 -17.95 10.40 7.40
CA GLY A 323 -18.99 10.08 8.36
C GLY A 323 -18.93 8.66 8.94
N HIS A 324 -18.06 7.80 8.40
CA HIS A 324 -17.74 6.54 9.06
C HIS A 324 -16.83 6.78 10.25
N GLU A 325 -17.05 6.03 11.34
CA GLU A 325 -16.22 6.17 12.55
C GLU A 325 -14.77 5.74 12.36
N VAL A 326 -14.44 4.99 11.29
CA VAL A 326 -13.11 4.47 11.02
C VAL A 326 -12.71 4.81 9.61
N ASP A 327 -11.66 5.60 9.46
CA ASP A 327 -11.02 5.86 8.18
C ASP A 327 -10.15 4.68 7.77
N ARG A 328 -10.32 4.23 6.53
CA ARG A 328 -9.52 3.14 5.95
C ARG A 328 -8.99 3.55 4.60
N LEU A 329 -7.69 3.35 4.41
CA LEU A 329 -7.03 3.45 3.12
C LEU A 329 -6.55 2.06 2.71
N LEU A 330 -6.85 1.65 1.48
CA LEU A 330 -6.34 0.41 0.91
C LEU A 330 -5.20 0.72 -0.04
N PHE A 331 -4.20 -0.16 -0.07
CA PHE A 331 -3.05 -0.08 -0.95
C PHE A 331 -2.81 -1.43 -1.61
N SER A 332 -2.79 -1.48 -2.96
CA SER A 332 -2.47 -2.69 -3.71
C SER A 332 -1.18 -2.54 -4.49
N ARG A 333 -0.36 -3.59 -4.50
CA ARG A 333 0.93 -3.64 -5.20
C ARG A 333 1.42 -5.08 -5.36
N PRO A 334 2.30 -5.38 -6.29
CA PRO A 334 3.20 -6.53 -6.21
C PRO A 334 4.21 -6.32 -5.08
N ASP A 335 3.99 -6.95 -3.92
CA ASP A 335 4.80 -6.77 -2.71
C ASP A 335 6.03 -7.67 -2.72
N SER A 336 6.95 -7.38 -3.60
CA SER A 336 8.13 -8.20 -3.89
C SER A 336 9.20 -7.40 -4.65
N PRO A 337 10.49 -7.75 -4.56
CA PRO A 337 11.54 -7.17 -5.38
C PRO A 337 11.38 -7.38 -6.89
N VAL A 338 10.55 -8.33 -7.26
CA VAL A 338 10.16 -8.63 -8.64
C VAL A 338 8.64 -8.53 -8.74
N ARG A 339 8.07 -8.47 -9.94
CA ARG A 339 6.61 -8.34 -10.13
C ARG A 339 5.88 -9.65 -9.78
N THR A 340 5.78 -9.96 -8.48
CA THR A 340 5.04 -11.09 -7.88
C THR A 340 4.35 -10.65 -6.60
N ASN A 341 3.54 -11.51 -5.99
CA ASN A 341 2.85 -11.28 -4.72
C ASN A 341 1.90 -10.06 -4.77
N MET A 342 0.88 -10.10 -5.64
CA MET A 342 -0.18 -9.08 -5.57
C MET A 342 -0.78 -9.05 -4.17
N THR A 343 -0.55 -7.96 -3.47
CA THR A 343 -0.91 -7.79 -2.07
C THR A 343 -1.84 -6.58 -1.91
N VAL A 344 -2.85 -6.71 -1.08
CA VAL A 344 -3.68 -5.59 -0.62
C VAL A 344 -3.44 -5.37 0.86
N SER A 345 -3.14 -4.12 1.22
CA SER A 345 -2.86 -3.69 2.59
C SER A 345 -3.90 -2.68 3.07
N VAL A 346 -4.17 -2.64 4.38
CA VAL A 346 -5.13 -1.72 5.02
C VAL A 346 -4.41 -0.81 6.00
N SER A 347 -4.61 0.49 5.85
CA SER A 347 -4.19 1.53 6.78
C SER A 347 -5.40 2.05 7.56
N TYR A 348 -5.21 2.35 8.85
CA TYR A 348 -6.19 3.00 9.72
C TYR A 348 -5.70 4.37 10.21
N ASP A 349 -4.62 4.88 9.63
CA ASP A 349 -3.90 6.09 10.03
C ASP A 349 -3.55 6.97 8.85
N GLU A 350 -4.47 7.05 7.87
CA GLU A 350 -4.36 7.94 6.73
C GLU A 350 -3.10 7.70 5.87
N GLY A 351 -2.66 6.42 5.80
CA GLY A 351 -1.50 6.00 5.04
C GLY A 351 -0.15 6.15 5.75
N HIS A 352 -0.14 6.47 7.06
CA HIS A 352 1.10 6.54 7.83
C HIS A 352 1.65 5.15 8.19
N SER A 353 0.78 4.12 8.24
CA SER A 353 1.17 2.72 8.32
C SER A 353 0.10 1.81 7.70
N PHE A 354 0.51 0.62 7.26
CA PHE A 354 -0.39 -0.40 6.72
C PHE A 354 -0.41 -1.61 7.65
N ARG A 355 -1.48 -1.74 8.43
CA ARG A 355 -1.57 -2.69 9.55
C ARG A 355 -1.85 -4.12 9.12
N TYR A 356 -2.72 -4.34 8.15
CA TYR A 356 -3.07 -5.65 7.66
C TYR A 356 -2.73 -5.75 6.18
N SER A 357 -2.12 -6.85 5.80
CA SER A 357 -1.79 -7.15 4.42
C SER A 357 -2.21 -8.57 4.09
N LYS A 358 -2.73 -8.77 2.89
CA LYS A 358 -3.07 -10.10 2.38
C LYS A 358 -2.60 -10.26 0.96
N VAL A 359 -1.87 -11.34 0.69
CA VAL A 359 -1.48 -11.72 -0.66
C VAL A 359 -2.72 -12.23 -1.39
N ILE A 360 -3.05 -11.63 -2.51
CA ILE A 360 -4.16 -12.00 -3.39
C ILE A 360 -3.70 -13.06 -4.41
N ASN A 361 -2.52 -12.83 -4.99
CA ASN A 361 -1.89 -13.75 -5.94
C ASN A 361 -0.39 -13.84 -5.65
N PRO A 362 0.14 -15.00 -5.24
CA PRO A 362 1.56 -15.17 -4.96
C PRO A 362 2.42 -15.26 -6.23
N GLY A 363 1.78 -15.52 -7.40
CA GLY A 363 2.45 -15.62 -8.69
C GLY A 363 2.81 -14.24 -9.28
N ARG A 364 3.20 -14.28 -10.57
CA ARG A 364 3.47 -13.06 -11.34
C ARG A 364 2.28 -12.12 -11.27
N SER A 365 2.58 -10.86 -10.99
CA SER A 365 1.59 -9.81 -10.76
C SER A 365 2.16 -8.48 -11.23
N TYR A 366 1.31 -7.65 -11.85
CA TYR A 366 1.74 -6.43 -12.52
C TYR A 366 1.00 -5.21 -11.95
N TYR A 367 0.57 -4.29 -12.80
CA TYR A 367 -0.21 -3.13 -12.38
C TYR A 367 -1.54 -3.55 -11.77
N SER A 368 -2.02 -2.77 -10.83
CA SER A 368 -3.26 -3.04 -10.12
C SER A 368 -4.07 -1.78 -9.86
N GLU A 369 -5.40 -1.94 -9.78
CA GLU A 369 -6.31 -0.86 -9.48
C GLU A 369 -7.43 -1.31 -8.54
N LEU A 370 -7.74 -0.46 -7.56
CA LEU A 370 -8.73 -0.70 -6.50
C LEU A 370 -9.97 0.15 -6.69
N ALA A 371 -11.13 -0.42 -6.42
CA ALA A 371 -12.39 0.32 -6.26
C ALA A 371 -13.27 -0.34 -5.18
N ARG A 372 -14.41 0.28 -4.88
CA ARG A 372 -15.36 -0.19 -3.89
C ARG A 372 -16.79 -0.06 -4.40
N LEU A 373 -17.60 -1.11 -4.23
CA LEU A 373 -19.07 -1.06 -4.42
C LEU A 373 -19.74 -0.40 -3.21
N SER A 374 -20.98 0.05 -3.41
CA SER A 374 -21.79 0.70 -2.36
C SER A 374 -21.98 -0.17 -1.13
N ASP A 375 -22.05 -1.48 -1.31
CA ASP A 375 -22.20 -2.47 -0.23
C ASP A 375 -20.89 -2.78 0.52
N GLY A 376 -19.78 -2.16 0.12
CA GLY A 376 -18.47 -2.36 0.73
C GLY A 376 -17.64 -3.49 0.11
N THR A 377 -18.11 -4.14 -0.94
CA THR A 377 -17.28 -5.10 -1.68
C THR A 377 -16.08 -4.37 -2.29
N ILE A 378 -14.88 -4.89 -2.05
CA ILE A 378 -13.64 -4.38 -2.62
C ILE A 378 -13.42 -5.06 -3.97
N LEU A 379 -13.09 -4.24 -4.95
CA LEU A 379 -12.69 -4.66 -6.29
C LEU A 379 -11.20 -4.44 -6.47
N LEU A 380 -10.51 -5.41 -7.06
CA LEU A 380 -9.11 -5.31 -7.45
C LEU A 380 -8.96 -5.84 -8.86
N VAL A 381 -8.69 -4.98 -9.84
CA VAL A 381 -8.24 -5.40 -11.16
C VAL A 381 -6.71 -5.44 -11.19
N TYR A 382 -6.12 -6.48 -11.80
CA TYR A 382 -4.67 -6.58 -11.91
C TYR A 382 -4.24 -7.52 -13.04
N GLY A 383 -3.06 -7.25 -13.59
CA GLY A 383 -2.41 -8.15 -14.53
C GLY A 383 -1.71 -9.30 -13.81
N CYS A 384 -1.79 -10.53 -14.35
CA CYS A 384 -1.18 -11.72 -13.74
C CYS A 384 -0.75 -12.78 -14.75
N ASP A 385 -0.07 -13.82 -14.24
CA ASP A 385 0.24 -15.09 -14.91
C ASP A 385 1.09 -14.95 -16.20
N GLY A 386 1.89 -13.88 -16.34
CA GLY A 386 2.74 -13.70 -17.52
C GLY A 386 4.07 -14.44 -17.40
N ASP A 387 4.57 -14.98 -18.51
CA ASP A 387 5.92 -15.51 -18.62
C ASP A 387 6.97 -14.40 -18.74
N ASN A 388 6.57 -13.28 -19.33
CA ASN A 388 7.38 -12.08 -19.45
C ASN A 388 7.46 -11.33 -18.10
N PRO A 389 8.65 -10.87 -17.66
CA PRO A 389 8.78 -10.11 -16.40
C PRO A 389 8.03 -8.76 -16.39
N SER A 390 7.66 -8.22 -17.55
CA SER A 390 7.05 -6.89 -17.69
C SER A 390 5.57 -6.89 -18.07
N PHE A 391 5.07 -7.95 -18.73
CA PHE A 391 3.73 -8.00 -19.30
C PHE A 391 2.92 -9.20 -18.82
N PRO A 392 1.65 -8.99 -18.45
CA PRO A 392 0.76 -10.06 -18.02
C PRO A 392 0.26 -10.90 -19.21
N ARG A 393 -0.04 -12.16 -18.92
CA ARG A 393 -0.83 -13.01 -19.81
C ARG A 393 -2.32 -12.75 -19.63
N ARG A 394 -2.76 -12.52 -18.40
CA ARG A 394 -4.16 -12.42 -18.00
C ARG A 394 -4.41 -11.14 -17.21
N VAL A 395 -5.58 -10.55 -17.41
CA VAL A 395 -6.15 -9.52 -16.53
C VAL A 395 -7.30 -10.13 -15.76
N ALA A 396 -7.18 -10.11 -14.44
CA ALA A 396 -8.20 -10.59 -13.52
C ALA A 396 -8.83 -9.44 -12.75
N ILE A 397 -10.09 -9.59 -12.38
CA ILE A 397 -10.75 -8.78 -11.36
C ILE A 397 -11.14 -9.66 -10.19
N CYS A 398 -10.69 -9.29 -8.99
CA CYS A 398 -11.10 -9.94 -7.76
C CYS A 398 -12.15 -9.12 -7.04
N ARG A 399 -13.10 -9.82 -6.39
CA ARG A 399 -14.12 -9.25 -5.50
C ARG A 399 -13.98 -9.89 -4.13
N PHE A 400 -13.87 -9.09 -3.08
CA PHE A 400 -13.76 -9.61 -1.72
C PHE A 400 -14.26 -8.62 -0.66
N SER A 401 -14.59 -9.13 0.51
CA SER A 401 -15.03 -8.30 1.63
C SER A 401 -13.85 -7.81 2.47
N LEU A 402 -14.09 -6.75 3.27
CA LEU A 402 -13.13 -6.26 4.25
C LEU A 402 -12.81 -7.34 5.30
N GLU A 403 -13.82 -8.13 5.69
CA GLU A 403 -13.66 -9.26 6.62
C GLU A 403 -12.72 -10.31 6.05
N TRP A 404 -12.85 -10.65 4.76
CA TRP A 404 -11.94 -11.59 4.11
C TRP A 404 -10.51 -11.02 4.06
N LEU A 405 -10.35 -9.76 3.65
CA LEU A 405 -9.06 -9.10 3.55
C LEU A 405 -8.33 -9.06 4.90
N THR A 406 -9.05 -8.75 5.96
CA THR A 406 -8.50 -8.60 7.31
C THR A 406 -8.58 -9.88 8.16
N SER A 407 -8.98 -11.01 7.55
CA SER A 407 -9.17 -12.28 8.24
C SER A 407 -10.10 -12.14 9.46
N GLY A 408 -11.22 -11.43 9.29
CA GLY A 408 -12.23 -11.19 10.32
C GLY A 408 -11.92 -10.13 11.35
N ARG A 409 -10.75 -9.46 11.25
CA ARG A 409 -10.33 -8.44 12.24
C ARG A 409 -11.04 -7.11 12.09
N ASP A 410 -11.60 -6.85 10.93
CA ASP A 410 -12.35 -5.63 10.63
C ASP A 410 -13.60 -5.94 9.83
N SER A 411 -14.64 -5.12 10.04
CA SER A 411 -15.87 -5.11 9.28
C SER A 411 -16.46 -3.71 9.23
N LEU A 412 -17.27 -3.42 8.22
CA LEU A 412 -17.97 -2.12 8.14
C LEU A 412 -18.93 -1.90 9.30
N LEU A 413 -19.50 -2.98 9.85
CA LEU A 413 -20.48 -2.91 10.94
C LEU A 413 -19.82 -2.74 12.32
N LYS A 414 -18.74 -3.46 12.57
CA LYS A 414 -18.11 -3.55 13.90
C LYS A 414 -16.85 -2.72 14.02
N GLY A 415 -16.28 -2.30 12.87
CA GLY A 415 -14.95 -1.70 12.83
C GLY A 415 -13.84 -2.71 13.15
N PRO A 416 -12.57 -2.27 13.17
CA PRO A 416 -11.46 -3.11 13.57
C PRO A 416 -11.62 -3.51 15.03
N GLY A 417 -11.49 -4.80 15.33
CA GLY A 417 -11.61 -5.34 16.70
C GLY A 417 -10.56 -4.76 17.63
N LEU A 418 -9.35 -4.52 17.11
CA LEU A 418 -8.30 -3.75 17.76
C LEU A 418 -7.82 -2.64 16.84
N THR A 419 -7.57 -1.48 17.40
CA THR A 419 -6.75 -0.45 16.74
C THR A 419 -5.39 -0.45 17.40
N GLU A 420 -4.35 -0.47 16.58
CA GLU A 420 -2.98 -0.30 17.03
C GLU A 420 -2.42 0.96 16.42
N GLN A 421 -1.75 1.75 17.25
CA GLN A 421 -0.95 2.89 16.82
C GLN A 421 0.49 2.61 17.18
N VAL A 422 1.36 2.51 16.17
CA VAL A 422 2.78 2.30 16.39
C VAL A 422 3.50 3.64 16.37
N VAL A 423 4.31 3.87 17.39
CA VAL A 423 5.19 5.03 17.53
C VAL A 423 6.61 4.56 17.23
N ASP A 424 7.21 5.10 16.17
CA ASP A 424 8.61 4.88 15.85
C ASP A 424 9.47 5.71 16.81
N LEU A 425 10.31 5.04 17.58
CA LEU A 425 11.18 5.65 18.57
C LEU A 425 12.58 5.99 18.02
N ALA A 426 12.91 5.59 16.79
CA ALA A 426 14.20 5.92 16.16
C ALA A 426 14.33 7.40 15.81
N LEU A 427 13.18 8.10 15.66
CA LEU A 427 13.09 9.50 15.25
C LEU A 427 12.34 10.34 16.30
N ASN A 428 12.53 11.65 16.24
CA ASN A 428 11.73 12.64 16.96
C ASN A 428 11.75 12.60 18.51
N GLY A 429 12.70 11.88 19.11
CA GLY A 429 12.91 11.93 20.56
C GLY A 429 13.57 13.23 21.00
N SER A 430 13.16 13.78 22.14
CA SER A 430 13.71 14.98 22.74
C SER A 430 14.46 14.62 24.04
N PRO A 431 15.79 14.59 24.07
CA PRO A 431 16.55 14.28 25.28
C PRO A 431 16.62 15.49 26.23
N SER A 432 16.49 15.22 27.54
CA SER A 432 16.65 16.25 28.59
C SER A 432 18.10 16.50 28.96
N ALA A 433 18.92 15.46 28.99
CA ALA A 433 20.34 15.51 29.27
C ALA A 433 21.06 14.25 28.78
N GLY A 434 22.10 14.40 27.98
CA GLY A 434 22.78 13.31 27.28
C GLY A 434 22.60 13.41 25.76
N THR A 435 22.97 12.37 25.05
CA THR A 435 22.89 12.33 23.58
C THR A 435 21.88 11.29 23.09
N LEU A 436 21.13 11.64 22.07
CA LEU A 436 20.24 10.72 21.34
C LEU A 436 20.77 10.57 19.92
N ALA A 437 21.02 9.35 19.50
CA ALA A 437 21.44 9.01 18.14
C ALA A 437 20.46 8.04 17.50
N SER A 438 20.21 8.20 16.21
CA SER A 438 19.58 7.18 15.38
C SER A 438 20.68 6.31 14.77
N VAL A 439 20.68 5.04 15.12
CA VAL A 439 21.71 4.06 14.70
C VAL A 439 21.09 3.15 13.65
N ALA A 440 21.71 3.08 12.48
CA ALA A 440 21.30 2.19 11.41
C ALA A 440 21.36 0.74 11.88
N ASP A 441 20.27 0.01 11.72
CA ASP A 441 20.13 -1.39 12.10
C ASP A 441 19.08 -2.06 11.20
N PRO A 442 19.50 -2.96 10.29
CA PRO A 442 18.58 -3.58 9.34
C PRO A 442 17.52 -4.49 10.00
N VAL A 443 17.67 -4.82 11.29
CA VAL A 443 16.72 -5.62 12.07
C VAL A 443 15.71 -4.72 12.79
N ALA A 444 16.00 -3.43 12.95
CA ALA A 444 15.07 -2.45 13.49
C ALA A 444 13.88 -2.28 12.54
N ARG A 445 12.72 -1.95 13.09
CA ARG A 445 11.45 -1.83 12.35
C ARG A 445 11.52 -0.85 11.16
N GLN A 446 12.24 0.26 11.31
CA GLN A 446 12.42 1.29 10.27
C GLN A 446 13.87 1.35 9.75
N GLY A 447 14.64 0.25 9.90
CA GLY A 447 16.04 0.22 9.49
C GLY A 447 16.98 1.01 10.41
N SER A 448 16.48 1.56 11.51
CA SER A 448 17.26 2.25 12.53
C SER A 448 16.60 2.19 13.90
N ARG A 449 17.38 2.33 14.96
CA ARG A 449 16.91 2.39 16.35
C ARG A 449 17.45 3.62 17.08
N ALA A 450 16.71 4.10 18.08
CA ALA A 450 17.19 5.15 18.95
C ALA A 450 18.17 4.59 19.96
N VAL A 451 19.30 5.28 20.13
CA VAL A 451 20.26 5.00 21.22
C VAL A 451 20.40 6.29 22.04
N PHE A 452 19.86 6.27 23.23
CA PHE A 452 20.01 7.37 24.19
C PHE A 452 21.10 7.05 25.19
N THR A 453 22.11 7.92 25.25
CA THR A 453 23.19 7.87 26.23
C THR A 453 22.94 8.95 27.28
N PRO A 454 22.36 8.61 28.44
CA PRO A 454 22.06 9.59 29.47
C PRO A 454 23.36 10.12 30.12
N SER A 455 23.43 11.42 30.40
CA SER A 455 24.58 12.02 31.09
C SER A 455 24.51 11.86 32.63
N LYS A 456 23.33 11.47 33.16
CA LYS A 456 23.10 11.26 34.59
C LYS A 456 21.81 10.43 34.81
N VAL A 457 21.69 9.82 35.96
CA VAL A 457 20.42 9.23 36.41
C VAL A 457 19.35 10.31 36.48
N GLY A 458 18.14 10.00 36.04
CA GLY A 458 17.02 10.93 35.89
C GLY A 458 17.01 11.69 34.55
N ALA A 459 18.04 11.59 33.71
CA ALA A 459 17.97 12.04 32.33
C ALA A 459 16.93 11.20 31.56
N TYR A 460 16.22 11.80 30.63
CA TYR A 460 15.17 11.13 29.88
C TYR A 460 15.19 11.51 28.39
N VAL A 461 14.61 10.65 27.59
CA VAL A 461 14.16 10.97 26.23
C VAL A 461 12.62 10.93 26.21
N GLU A 462 12.02 11.96 25.60
CA GLU A 462 10.57 12.14 25.51
C GLU A 462 10.11 12.13 24.05
N TYR A 463 9.02 11.43 23.81
CA TYR A 463 8.33 11.36 22.52
C TYR A 463 6.93 11.92 22.64
N SER A 464 6.42 12.56 21.58
CA SER A 464 5.03 12.97 21.48
C SER A 464 4.27 12.00 20.58
N VAL A 465 3.10 11.57 21.01
CA VAL A 465 2.19 10.74 20.23
C VAL A 465 0.78 11.35 20.25
N ASP A 466 0.15 11.41 19.10
CA ASP A 466 -1.24 11.84 19.01
C ASP A 466 -2.17 10.63 19.18
N VAL A 467 -2.72 10.48 20.39
CA VAL A 467 -3.72 9.45 20.73
C VAL A 467 -5.04 9.85 20.09
N ARG A 468 -5.55 9.04 19.17
CA ARG A 468 -6.73 9.39 18.35
C ARG A 468 -8.03 9.36 19.12
N ARG A 469 -8.16 8.49 20.12
CA ARG A 469 -9.39 8.29 20.88
C ARG A 469 -9.09 8.12 22.36
N THR A 470 -9.99 8.62 23.20
CA THR A 470 -9.96 8.33 24.63
C THR A 470 -10.32 6.86 24.85
N GLY A 471 -9.49 6.12 25.60
CA GLY A 471 -9.72 4.70 25.87
C GLY A 471 -8.60 4.07 26.67
N THR A 472 -8.77 2.79 26.97
CA THR A 472 -7.72 1.98 27.61
C THR A 472 -6.87 1.33 26.53
N TYR A 473 -5.57 1.57 26.62
CA TYR A 473 -4.57 1.07 25.71
C TYR A 473 -3.66 0.07 26.40
N GLU A 474 -3.37 -1.01 25.74
CA GLU A 474 -2.29 -1.92 26.06
C GLU A 474 -1.02 -1.46 25.37
N LEU A 475 0.10 -1.40 26.10
CA LEU A 475 1.37 -0.88 25.63
C LEU A 475 2.35 -2.03 25.41
N LEU A 476 2.89 -2.14 24.18
CA LEU A 476 3.95 -3.07 23.82
C LEU A 476 5.18 -2.26 23.40
N LEU A 477 6.29 -2.48 24.07
CA LEU A 477 7.56 -1.85 23.73
C LEU A 477 8.49 -2.87 23.07
N ARG A 478 9.00 -2.56 21.88
CA ARG A 478 10.13 -3.24 21.26
C ARG A 478 11.39 -2.42 21.50
N TYR A 479 12.40 -3.06 22.06
CA TYR A 479 13.65 -2.43 22.45
C TYR A 479 14.84 -3.36 22.17
N PHE A 480 16.05 -2.80 22.18
CA PHE A 480 17.27 -3.55 21.96
C PHE A 480 17.99 -3.76 23.29
N ARG A 481 18.33 -5.01 23.62
CA ARG A 481 19.13 -5.40 24.78
C ARG A 481 20.59 -5.49 24.37
N ALA A 482 21.45 -4.89 25.17
CA ALA A 482 22.91 -4.90 24.98
C ALA A 482 23.62 -5.04 26.33
N ASP A 483 24.87 -5.48 26.31
CA ASP A 483 25.69 -5.57 27.54
C ASP A 483 25.79 -4.21 28.25
N ALA A 484 25.85 -3.12 27.48
CA ALA A 484 25.85 -1.74 28.00
C ALA A 484 24.46 -1.19 28.33
N GLY A 485 23.40 -2.03 28.30
CA GLY A 485 22.01 -1.63 28.59
C GLY A 485 21.85 -1.16 30.04
N GLY A 486 21.00 -0.13 30.22
CA GLY A 486 20.69 0.49 31.51
C GLY A 486 19.31 0.14 32.02
N LEU A 487 18.99 0.61 33.23
CA LEU A 487 17.63 0.60 33.78
C LEU A 487 16.87 1.82 33.23
N VAL A 488 15.65 1.57 32.74
CA VAL A 488 14.76 2.61 32.23
C VAL A 488 13.40 2.58 32.89
N THR A 489 12.88 3.75 33.29
CA THR A 489 11.48 3.90 33.74
C THR A 489 10.66 4.52 32.61
N VAL A 490 9.52 3.89 32.28
CA VAL A 490 8.59 4.34 31.27
C VAL A 490 7.40 5.03 31.92
N THR A 491 6.99 6.18 31.36
CA THR A 491 5.75 6.88 31.76
C THR A 491 5.03 7.44 30.53
N VAL A 492 3.69 7.51 30.61
CA VAL A 492 2.87 8.20 29.60
C VAL A 492 2.06 9.29 30.31
N ASP A 493 2.27 10.56 29.98
CA ASP A 493 1.72 11.74 30.72
C ASP A 493 1.94 11.64 32.26
N GLY A 494 3.08 11.11 32.67
CA GLY A 494 3.43 10.89 34.08
C GLY A 494 2.78 9.64 34.72
N GLN A 495 1.85 8.97 34.06
CA GLN A 495 1.28 7.70 34.51
C GLN A 495 2.26 6.55 34.28
N ARG A 496 2.32 5.61 35.19
CA ARG A 496 3.15 4.40 35.09
C ARG A 496 2.30 3.23 34.60
N PRO A 497 2.73 2.50 33.56
CA PRO A 497 2.15 1.19 33.25
C PRO A 497 2.50 0.15 34.31
N ASP A 498 1.93 -1.04 34.22
CA ASP A 498 2.13 -2.13 35.22
C ASP A 498 3.62 -2.51 35.35
N ILE A 499 4.32 -2.60 34.20
CA ILE A 499 5.77 -2.77 34.12
C ILE A 499 6.37 -1.43 33.76
N ALA A 500 6.73 -0.64 34.75
CA ALA A 500 7.28 0.70 34.53
C ALA A 500 8.81 0.75 34.53
N VAL A 501 9.50 -0.26 35.02
CA VAL A 501 10.97 -0.31 35.08
C VAL A 501 11.47 -1.54 34.33
N LEU A 502 12.37 -1.31 33.39
CA LEU A 502 12.96 -2.34 32.55
C LEU A 502 14.49 -2.32 32.67
N ASP A 503 15.09 -3.50 32.71
CA ASP A 503 16.52 -3.70 32.56
C ASP A 503 16.83 -4.08 31.09
N LEU A 504 17.53 -3.19 30.39
CA LEU A 504 17.88 -3.38 28.99
C LEU A 504 19.20 -4.13 28.79
N THR A 505 19.75 -4.72 29.85
CA THR A 505 20.97 -5.54 29.76
C THR A 505 20.67 -6.84 29.02
N ALA A 506 21.55 -7.24 28.09
CA ALA A 506 21.48 -8.52 27.40
C ALA A 506 21.79 -9.68 28.39
N ASP A 507 21.07 -10.78 28.26
CA ASP A 507 21.28 -11.97 29.10
C ASP A 507 22.39 -12.90 28.54
N ARG A 508 22.53 -12.96 27.22
CA ARG A 508 23.47 -13.85 26.52
C ARG A 508 24.10 -13.25 25.27
N SER A 509 23.35 -12.47 24.54
CA SER A 509 23.76 -11.78 23.33
C SER A 509 22.86 -10.58 23.09
N ASP A 510 23.42 -9.57 22.44
CA ASP A 510 22.67 -8.40 22.01
C ASP A 510 21.51 -8.80 21.08
N GLY A 511 20.36 -8.15 21.21
CA GLY A 511 19.21 -8.44 20.37
C GLY A 511 17.95 -7.69 20.77
N TYR A 512 16.93 -7.79 19.91
CA TYR A 512 15.62 -7.20 20.17
C TYR A 512 14.77 -8.09 21.09
N ASP A 513 14.00 -7.42 21.93
CA ASP A 513 12.97 -8.03 22.76
C ASP A 513 11.70 -7.18 22.76
N VAL A 514 10.57 -7.79 23.10
CA VAL A 514 9.26 -7.14 23.20
C VAL A 514 8.71 -7.36 24.58
N VAL A 515 8.28 -6.29 25.23
CA VAL A 515 7.65 -6.34 26.55
C VAL A 515 6.27 -5.69 26.50
N GLN A 516 5.31 -6.35 27.14
CA GLN A 516 4.01 -5.77 27.47
C GLN A 516 4.15 -4.94 28.75
N LEU A 517 4.07 -3.61 28.60
CA LEU A 517 4.21 -2.70 29.75
C LEU A 517 2.97 -2.71 30.66
N GLY A 518 1.80 -3.12 30.13
CA GLY A 518 0.51 -3.11 30.81
C GLY A 518 -0.49 -2.15 30.16
N LYS A 519 -1.55 -1.80 30.89
CA LYS A 519 -2.68 -1.01 30.38
C LYS A 519 -2.70 0.40 30.99
N LEU A 520 -2.94 1.41 30.15
CA LEU A 520 -3.17 2.78 30.58
C LEU A 520 -4.43 3.36 29.96
N HIS A 521 -5.18 4.15 30.72
CA HIS A 521 -6.28 4.94 30.18
C HIS A 521 -5.75 6.27 29.65
N LEU A 522 -5.78 6.44 28.32
CA LEU A 522 -5.25 7.63 27.63
C LEU A 522 -6.42 8.46 27.07
N LYS A 523 -6.35 9.76 27.23
CA LYS A 523 -7.28 10.71 26.58
C LYS A 523 -6.82 10.96 25.13
N ALA A 524 -7.76 11.24 24.24
CA ALA A 524 -7.45 11.70 22.88
C ALA A 524 -6.59 12.98 22.91
N GLY A 525 -5.81 13.19 21.83
CA GLY A 525 -4.89 14.30 21.66
C GLY A 525 -3.43 13.95 21.97
N ARG A 526 -2.57 14.96 21.92
CA ARG A 526 -1.12 14.77 22.08
C ARG A 526 -0.77 14.30 23.49
N ARG A 527 -0.07 13.14 23.57
CA ARG A 527 0.42 12.51 24.81
C ARG A 527 1.94 12.47 24.80
N LYS A 528 2.55 12.50 25.99
CA LYS A 528 4.00 12.44 26.16
C LYS A 528 4.42 11.08 26.70
N ILE A 529 5.27 10.39 25.96
CA ILE A 529 5.88 9.13 26.39
C ILE A 529 7.31 9.44 26.79
N ARG A 530 7.69 9.07 28.01
CA ARG A 530 9.02 9.37 28.56
C ARG A 530 9.71 8.11 29.00
N PHE A 531 10.97 7.97 28.56
CA PHE A 531 11.89 6.92 28.96
C PHE A 531 13.00 7.56 29.80
N THR A 532 12.99 7.31 31.11
CA THR A 532 13.90 7.93 32.09
C THR A 532 14.97 6.95 32.49
N ALA A 533 16.24 7.33 32.42
CA ALA A 533 17.35 6.55 32.95
C ALA A 533 17.24 6.44 34.47
N SER A 534 17.02 5.23 35.00
CA SER A 534 16.76 4.97 36.40
C SER A 534 18.00 4.43 37.15
N GLY A 535 19.03 4.04 36.42
CA GLY A 535 20.27 3.48 36.97
C GLY A 535 21.04 2.66 35.95
N ALA A 536 22.13 2.06 36.42
CA ALA A 536 22.85 1.07 35.64
C ALA A 536 22.05 -0.25 35.58
N GLY A 537 22.09 -0.91 34.42
CA GLY A 537 21.56 -2.25 34.28
C GLY A 537 22.47 -3.30 34.98
N ARG A 538 22.08 -4.58 34.93
CA ARG A 538 22.86 -5.67 35.51
C ARG A 538 24.29 -5.78 35.01
N GLY A 539 24.54 -5.38 33.75
CA GLY A 539 25.86 -5.30 33.14
C GLY A 539 26.67 -4.05 33.51
N GLY A 540 26.14 -3.15 34.36
CA GLY A 540 26.79 -1.89 34.73
C GLY A 540 26.66 -0.78 33.70
N GLY A 541 26.00 -1.02 32.55
CA GLY A 541 25.76 -0.05 31.50
C GLY A 541 24.57 0.88 31.77
N SER A 542 24.43 1.93 30.97
CA SER A 542 23.36 2.93 31.10
C SER A 542 22.66 3.26 29.79
N LEU A 543 22.99 2.61 28.67
CA LEU A 543 22.38 2.86 27.38
C LEU A 543 20.91 2.48 27.35
N ILE A 544 20.10 3.32 26.76
CA ILE A 544 18.69 3.07 26.49
C ILE A 544 18.50 2.97 24.96
N SER A 545 18.24 1.76 24.50
CA SER A 545 18.08 1.44 23.08
C SER A 545 16.64 1.08 22.76
N LEU A 546 15.97 1.90 21.96
CA LEU A 546 14.54 1.80 21.67
C LEU A 546 14.31 1.66 20.18
N ASP A 547 13.28 0.90 19.80
CA ASP A 547 12.86 0.72 18.42
C ASP A 547 11.45 1.27 18.18
N ALA A 548 10.42 0.66 18.79
CA ALA A 548 9.05 1.08 18.61
C ALA A 548 8.17 0.83 19.83
N LEU A 549 7.14 1.65 20.02
CA LEU A 549 6.08 1.46 21.00
C LEU A 549 4.74 1.28 20.29
N SER A 550 3.99 0.27 20.67
CA SER A 550 2.64 0.01 20.19
C SER A 550 1.61 0.36 21.25
N LEU A 551 0.62 1.17 20.86
CA LEU A 551 -0.57 1.49 21.64
C LEU A 551 -1.74 0.70 21.05
N ILE A 552 -2.22 -0.32 21.77
CA ILE A 552 -3.28 -1.22 21.30
C ILE A 552 -4.54 -0.95 22.12
N THR A 553 -5.66 -0.65 21.48
CA THR A 553 -6.95 -0.53 22.14
C THR A 553 -7.95 -1.54 21.63
N ALA A 554 -8.70 -2.17 22.53
CA ALA A 554 -9.84 -3.00 22.19
C ALA A 554 -11.09 -2.13 22.01
N ARG A 555 -11.84 -2.35 20.94
CA ARG A 555 -13.16 -1.75 20.71
C ARG A 555 -14.24 -2.70 21.24
N GLY A 556 -14.95 -2.27 22.28
CA GLY A 556 -16.12 -2.98 22.82
C GLY A 556 -15.78 -4.16 23.73
N THR A 557 -16.83 -4.78 24.26
CA THR A 557 -16.75 -5.83 25.30
C THR A 557 -16.50 -7.24 24.76
N ALA A 558 -16.47 -7.42 23.44
CA ALA A 558 -16.21 -8.70 22.79
C ALA A 558 -15.03 -8.55 21.83
N ASP A 559 -13.87 -9.06 22.20
CA ASP A 559 -12.80 -9.28 21.24
C ASP A 559 -13.21 -10.39 20.28
N VAL A 560 -13.56 -9.99 19.07
CA VAL A 560 -14.04 -10.89 18.01
C VAL A 560 -12.92 -11.44 17.15
N ARG A 561 -11.65 -11.21 17.51
CA ARG A 561 -10.53 -11.75 16.76
C ARG A 561 -10.52 -13.27 16.83
N ASN A 562 -10.72 -13.89 15.69
CA ASN A 562 -10.50 -15.31 15.56
C ASN A 562 -9.05 -15.63 15.16
N GLU A 563 -8.25 -14.60 14.86
CA GLU A 563 -6.89 -14.75 14.37
C GLU A 563 -5.97 -13.64 14.89
N VAL A 564 -4.75 -14.00 15.26
CA VAL A 564 -3.63 -13.08 15.58
C VAL A 564 -2.46 -13.48 14.69
N ILE A 565 -1.89 -12.54 13.94
CA ILE A 565 -0.72 -12.78 13.09
C ILE A 565 0.41 -11.84 13.53
N VAL A 566 1.65 -12.33 13.47
CA VAL A 566 2.88 -11.54 13.57
C VAL A 566 3.81 -11.97 12.45
N ASP A 567 4.21 -11.00 11.64
CA ASP A 567 5.16 -11.16 10.53
C ASP A 567 6.60 -10.91 11.01
N ASN A 568 7.59 -11.32 10.22
CA ASN A 568 9.01 -11.11 10.54
C ASN A 568 9.48 -9.66 10.44
N ASP A 569 8.67 -8.75 9.95
CA ASP A 569 8.90 -7.30 9.93
C ASP A 569 7.96 -6.50 10.86
N GLU A 570 7.11 -7.21 11.63
CA GLU A 570 6.22 -6.59 12.61
C GLU A 570 6.86 -6.48 14.01
N LEU A 571 6.24 -5.66 14.87
CA LEU A 571 6.72 -5.34 16.21
C LEU A 571 6.96 -6.60 17.08
N GLY A 572 6.12 -7.62 16.95
CA GLY A 572 6.20 -8.86 17.72
C GLY A 572 7.39 -9.77 17.35
N TYR A 573 8.09 -9.51 16.25
CA TYR A 573 9.25 -10.31 15.85
C TYR A 573 10.55 -9.79 16.46
N SER A 574 11.39 -10.69 16.95
CA SER A 574 12.68 -10.35 17.56
C SER A 574 13.73 -11.45 17.36
N THR A 575 15.01 -11.06 17.38
CA THR A 575 16.14 -11.97 17.49
C THR A 575 16.36 -12.30 18.97
N VAL A 576 16.41 -13.59 19.32
CA VAL A 576 16.54 -14.02 20.72
C VAL A 576 17.99 -14.37 21.05
N ALA A 577 18.70 -14.99 20.13
CA ALA A 577 20.07 -15.41 20.31
C ALA A 577 20.84 -15.51 18.99
N GLY A 578 22.16 -15.30 19.06
CA GLY A 578 23.09 -15.50 17.96
C GLY A 578 23.09 -14.38 16.91
N ALA A 579 23.85 -14.60 15.84
CA ALA A 579 23.94 -13.65 14.73
C ALA A 579 22.61 -13.45 14.01
N ALA A 580 22.46 -12.30 13.38
CA ALA A 580 21.23 -11.93 12.66
C ALA A 580 20.86 -12.95 11.58
N TRP A 581 19.57 -13.24 11.47
CA TRP A 581 18.98 -13.94 10.34
C TRP A 581 18.92 -12.99 9.15
N SER A 582 19.42 -13.45 8.00
CA SER A 582 19.49 -12.61 6.81
C SER A 582 18.10 -12.38 6.21
N ALA A 583 17.78 -11.15 5.87
CA ALA A 583 16.61 -10.85 5.04
C ALA A 583 16.81 -11.42 3.63
N ALA A 584 15.79 -12.04 3.08
CA ALA A 584 15.81 -12.65 1.78
C ALA A 584 14.47 -12.50 1.06
N THR A 585 14.53 -12.45 -0.27
CA THR A 585 13.39 -12.26 -1.16
C THR A 585 13.44 -13.19 -2.39
N GLY A 586 14.47 -14.02 -2.47
CA GLY A 586 14.76 -14.82 -3.68
C GLY A 586 13.78 -15.96 -3.96
N VAL A 587 12.96 -16.37 -2.99
CA VAL A 587 11.93 -17.39 -3.17
C VAL A 587 10.58 -16.78 -2.84
N ALA A 588 9.66 -16.81 -3.79
CA ALA A 588 8.30 -16.26 -3.63
C ALA A 588 7.47 -17.06 -2.60
N GLY A 589 6.38 -16.44 -2.10
CA GLY A 589 5.44 -17.06 -1.17
C GLY A 589 5.62 -16.62 0.28
N TYR A 590 6.50 -15.64 0.56
CA TYR A 590 6.59 -15.00 1.87
C TYR A 590 5.49 -13.96 2.06
N ARG A 591 5.22 -13.64 3.32
CA ARG A 591 4.34 -12.56 3.74
C ARG A 591 5.14 -11.27 3.94
N GLY A 592 4.52 -10.10 3.71
CA GLY A 592 5.18 -8.82 3.89
C GLY A 592 6.32 -8.55 2.89
N GLY A 593 7.33 -7.82 3.30
CA GLY A 593 8.40 -7.34 2.42
C GLY A 593 9.56 -8.32 2.19
N ASN A 594 9.72 -9.34 3.03
CA ASN A 594 10.82 -10.32 2.96
C ASN A 594 10.53 -11.50 3.90
N TYR A 595 11.35 -12.53 3.82
CA TYR A 595 11.49 -13.56 4.85
C TYR A 595 12.90 -13.55 5.45
N ARG A 596 13.06 -14.11 6.62
CA ARG A 596 14.37 -14.29 7.24
C ARG A 596 14.88 -15.71 7.00
N SER A 597 16.16 -15.83 6.75
CA SER A 597 16.79 -17.13 6.50
C SER A 597 18.11 -17.27 7.25
N VAL A 598 18.41 -18.51 7.65
CA VAL A 598 19.66 -18.87 8.29
C VAL A 598 20.07 -20.27 7.80
N PRO A 599 21.37 -20.53 7.51
CA PRO A 599 21.82 -21.88 7.23
C PRO A 599 21.69 -22.78 8.47
N ALA A 600 21.67 -24.11 8.24
CA ALA A 600 21.69 -25.10 9.30
C ALA A 600 22.75 -24.80 10.37
N GLY A 601 22.38 -24.98 11.62
CA GLY A 601 23.23 -24.70 12.78
C GLY A 601 22.94 -25.64 13.94
N THR A 602 23.39 -25.25 15.14
CA THR A 602 23.31 -26.04 16.37
C THR A 602 22.26 -25.55 17.35
N GLY A 603 21.38 -24.63 16.95
CA GLY A 603 20.38 -24.03 17.81
C GLY A 603 20.85 -22.76 18.55
N LEU A 604 22.03 -22.26 18.24
CA LEU A 604 22.59 -21.06 18.85
C LEU A 604 21.98 -19.75 18.30
N ARG A 605 21.36 -19.79 17.14
CA ARG A 605 20.66 -18.66 16.52
C ARG A 605 19.18 -18.92 16.56
N SER A 606 18.41 -18.00 17.12
CA SER A 606 16.96 -18.14 17.19
C SER A 606 16.24 -16.81 17.07
N VAL A 607 15.04 -16.89 16.57
CA VAL A 607 14.08 -15.78 16.47
C VAL A 607 12.82 -16.11 17.21
N ARG A 608 12.05 -15.08 17.56
CA ARG A 608 10.82 -15.18 18.33
C ARG A 608 9.73 -14.32 17.70
N TRP A 609 8.54 -14.87 17.61
CA TRP A 609 7.29 -14.13 17.45
C TRP A 609 6.57 -14.04 18.78
N THR A 610 6.37 -12.82 19.27
CA THR A 610 5.58 -12.51 20.46
C THR A 610 4.19 -12.12 20.01
N LEU A 611 3.17 -12.87 20.45
CA LEU A 611 1.78 -12.66 20.07
C LEU A 611 0.97 -12.26 21.29
N VAL A 612 0.02 -11.33 21.11
CA VAL A 612 -0.96 -10.97 22.13
C VAL A 612 -2.20 -11.84 21.96
N VAL A 613 -2.39 -12.79 22.86
CA VAL A 613 -3.59 -13.63 22.91
C VAL A 613 -4.74 -12.82 23.48
N PRO A 614 -5.82 -12.59 22.71
CA PRO A 614 -6.87 -11.65 23.10
C PRO A 614 -7.76 -12.16 24.24
N ARG A 615 -7.82 -13.46 24.44
CA ARG A 615 -8.53 -14.12 25.54
C ARG A 615 -8.03 -15.56 25.70
N GLU A 616 -8.20 -16.12 26.91
CA GLU A 616 -7.89 -17.53 27.13
C GLU A 616 -8.83 -18.42 26.30
N ASP A 617 -8.26 -19.24 25.41
CA ASP A 617 -8.99 -20.21 24.60
C ASP A 617 -8.03 -21.22 23.94
N GLU A 618 -8.59 -22.13 23.12
CA GLU A 618 -7.82 -22.97 22.20
C GLU A 618 -7.58 -22.26 20.88
N TYR A 619 -6.31 -22.32 20.43
CA TYR A 619 -5.88 -21.74 19.15
C TYR A 619 -5.08 -22.76 18.37
N GLU A 620 -5.36 -22.86 17.08
CA GLU A 620 -4.45 -23.50 16.16
C GLU A 620 -3.28 -22.55 15.85
N VAL A 621 -2.06 -23.06 15.99
CA VAL A 621 -0.84 -22.35 15.64
C VAL A 621 -0.45 -22.71 14.21
N GLN A 622 -0.25 -21.72 13.38
CA GLN A 622 0.20 -21.92 12.00
C GLN A 622 1.40 -21.01 11.69
N VAL A 623 2.29 -21.48 10.82
CA VAL A 623 3.51 -20.77 10.39
C VAL A 623 3.58 -20.67 8.89
N SER A 624 4.07 -19.52 8.41
CA SER A 624 4.38 -19.27 7.00
C SER A 624 5.88 -19.38 6.75
N TYR A 625 6.27 -19.88 5.58
CA TYR A 625 7.63 -19.95 5.10
C TYR A 625 7.68 -20.12 3.58
N THR A 626 8.78 -19.74 2.96
CA THR A 626 9.00 -19.99 1.53
C THR A 626 9.51 -21.43 1.29
N MET A 627 8.73 -22.23 0.58
CA MET A 627 9.08 -23.59 0.22
C MET A 627 10.21 -23.64 -0.82
N HIS A 628 11.22 -24.50 -0.58
CA HIS A 628 12.29 -24.79 -1.54
C HIS A 628 13.03 -26.06 -1.13
N GLU A 629 13.66 -26.76 -2.09
CA GLU A 629 14.37 -28.03 -1.84
C GLU A 629 15.54 -27.93 -0.86
N ASN A 630 16.20 -26.76 -0.76
CA ASN A 630 17.32 -26.51 0.16
C ASN A 630 16.90 -26.18 1.59
N ARG A 631 15.61 -26.14 1.89
CA ARG A 631 15.10 -25.82 3.24
C ARG A 631 15.30 -26.99 4.18
N ALA A 632 15.19 -26.71 5.50
CA ALA A 632 15.17 -27.74 6.52
C ALA A 632 13.91 -28.61 6.39
N SER A 633 14.07 -29.93 6.50
CA SER A 633 12.92 -30.84 6.63
C SER A 633 12.45 -31.01 8.08
N ASN A 634 13.12 -30.35 9.03
CA ASN A 634 12.89 -30.47 10.47
C ASN A 634 13.11 -29.14 11.19
N ALA A 635 12.70 -28.01 10.61
CA ALA A 635 12.80 -26.68 11.24
C ALA A 635 12.10 -26.69 12.63
N PRO A 636 12.83 -26.43 13.75
CA PRO A 636 12.33 -26.70 15.08
C PRO A 636 11.60 -25.48 15.66
N TYR A 637 10.28 -25.48 15.61
CA TYR A 637 9.44 -24.49 16.26
C TYR A 637 9.17 -24.88 17.71
N LYS A 638 9.37 -23.94 18.65
CA LYS A 638 9.02 -24.07 20.07
C LYS A 638 7.84 -23.18 20.40
N ILE A 639 6.73 -23.79 20.78
CA ILE A 639 5.48 -23.11 21.11
C ILE A 639 5.36 -22.98 22.62
N THR A 640 5.21 -21.75 23.14
CA THR A 640 4.89 -21.52 24.56
C THR A 640 3.38 -21.38 24.69
N HIS A 641 2.76 -22.21 25.54
CA HIS A 641 1.31 -22.27 25.72
C HIS A 641 0.93 -22.47 27.18
N ALA A 642 -0.36 -22.48 27.51
CA ALA A 642 -0.84 -22.50 28.91
C ALA A 642 -0.33 -23.68 29.76
N ARG A 643 0.06 -24.80 29.12
CA ARG A 643 0.56 -26.03 29.78
C ARG A 643 2.08 -26.20 29.73
N GLY A 644 2.83 -25.18 29.27
CA GLY A 644 4.28 -25.23 29.11
C GLY A 644 4.76 -24.99 27.68
N THR A 645 5.75 -25.75 27.22
CA THR A 645 6.31 -25.61 25.89
C THR A 645 6.26 -26.92 25.09
N THR A 646 5.99 -26.83 23.81
CA THR A 646 6.00 -27.96 22.88
C THR A 646 6.92 -27.66 21.70
N MET A 647 7.76 -28.65 21.32
CA MET A 647 8.60 -28.57 20.11
C MET A 647 7.89 -29.25 18.96
N VAL A 648 7.78 -28.57 17.82
CA VAL A 648 7.18 -29.11 16.60
C VAL A 648 8.15 -28.93 15.42
N PRO A 649 8.67 -30.02 14.85
CA PRO A 649 9.50 -29.95 13.65
C PRO A 649 8.63 -29.72 12.41
N VAL A 650 9.05 -28.79 11.54
CA VAL A 650 8.36 -28.47 10.29
C VAL A 650 9.23 -28.80 9.08
N ASN A 651 8.66 -29.51 8.13
CA ASN A 651 9.31 -29.73 6.84
C ASN A 651 9.04 -28.55 5.90
N GLN A 652 9.99 -27.61 5.82
CA GLN A 652 9.89 -26.43 4.99
C GLN A 652 10.17 -26.67 3.49
N ARG A 653 10.42 -27.94 3.09
CA ARG A 653 10.50 -28.35 1.66
C ARG A 653 9.12 -28.63 1.07
N LEU A 654 8.11 -28.79 1.89
CA LEU A 654 6.74 -29.08 1.48
C LEU A 654 5.86 -27.86 1.61
N ALA A 655 4.89 -27.72 0.72
CA ALA A 655 3.86 -26.70 0.87
C ALA A 655 3.05 -26.96 2.14
N GLY A 656 2.72 -25.90 2.88
CA GLY A 656 1.68 -25.93 3.90
C GLY A 656 0.29 -26.07 3.29
N THR A 657 -0.77 -26.08 4.09
CA THR A 657 -2.13 -25.99 3.59
C THR A 657 -2.30 -24.64 2.88
N THR A 658 -2.54 -24.69 1.58
CA THR A 658 -2.79 -23.49 0.78
C THR A 658 -4.17 -22.95 1.11
N GLU A 659 -4.24 -21.73 1.64
CA GLU A 659 -5.47 -20.94 1.46
C GLU A 659 -5.63 -20.62 -0.02
N PRO A 660 -6.86 -20.57 -0.56
CA PRO A 660 -7.06 -20.12 -1.93
C PRO A 660 -6.37 -18.78 -2.12
N ARG A 661 -5.29 -18.74 -2.91
CA ARG A 661 -4.53 -17.54 -3.31
C ARG A 661 -4.13 -16.60 -2.14
N GLY A 662 -3.43 -17.09 -1.14
CA GLY A 662 -3.08 -16.24 0.00
C GLY A 662 -1.93 -16.67 0.87
N GLY A 663 -1.00 -17.43 0.32
CA GLY A 663 0.17 -17.94 1.04
C GLY A 663 -0.02 -19.35 1.57
N SER A 664 1.09 -19.98 1.92
CA SER A 664 1.13 -21.35 2.42
C SER A 664 1.30 -21.32 3.93
N TRP A 665 0.35 -21.87 4.66
CA TRP A 665 0.42 -22.00 6.11
C TRP A 665 0.53 -23.46 6.51
N ALA A 666 1.49 -23.78 7.38
CA ALA A 666 1.63 -25.10 7.96
C ALA A 666 1.12 -25.10 9.40
N SER A 667 0.23 -26.03 9.73
CA SER A 667 -0.28 -26.19 11.10
C SER A 667 0.77 -26.84 12.00
N LEU A 668 0.96 -26.25 13.18
CA LEU A 668 1.78 -26.81 14.27
C LEU A 668 0.92 -27.56 15.32
N GLY A 669 -0.41 -27.52 15.18
CA GLY A 669 -1.36 -28.09 16.10
C GLY A 669 -2.19 -27.07 16.86
N THR A 670 -3.10 -27.56 17.70
CA THR A 670 -4.00 -26.73 18.52
C THR A 670 -3.54 -26.78 19.99
N PHE A 671 -3.43 -25.60 20.61
CA PHE A 671 -2.95 -25.43 21.97
C PHE A 671 -3.84 -24.44 22.74
N ARG A 672 -3.96 -24.65 24.05
CA ARG A 672 -4.62 -23.70 24.94
C ARG A 672 -3.65 -22.58 25.31
N PHE A 673 -4.04 -21.33 25.08
CA PHE A 673 -3.28 -20.16 25.50
C PHE A 673 -4.04 -19.39 26.59
N ARG A 674 -3.30 -18.74 27.48
CA ARG A 674 -3.84 -17.76 28.42
C ARG A 674 -3.96 -16.42 27.72
N GLU A 675 -4.86 -15.55 28.18
CA GLU A 675 -4.90 -14.15 27.75
C GLU A 675 -3.55 -13.47 28.06
N GLY A 676 -3.08 -12.62 27.18
CA GLY A 676 -1.82 -11.87 27.27
C GLY A 676 -0.75 -12.37 26.32
N LEU A 677 0.52 -12.19 26.68
CA LEU A 677 1.64 -12.54 25.81
C LEU A 677 1.91 -14.04 25.76
N THR A 678 2.19 -14.51 24.55
CA THR A 678 2.78 -15.82 24.29
C THR A 678 3.89 -15.71 23.26
N SER A 679 4.70 -16.76 23.09
CA SER A 679 5.77 -16.78 22.09
C SER A 679 5.86 -18.07 21.32
N ILE A 680 6.25 -17.95 20.07
CA ILE A 680 6.72 -19.05 19.23
C ILE A 680 8.16 -18.73 18.84
N ASP A 681 9.09 -19.63 19.14
CA ASP A 681 10.51 -19.50 18.83
C ASP A 681 10.87 -20.44 17.66
N LEU A 682 11.85 -20.06 16.84
CA LEU A 682 12.43 -20.89 15.80
C LEU A 682 13.95 -20.79 15.87
N SER A 683 14.65 -21.92 15.94
CA SER A 683 16.11 -21.95 15.95
C SER A 683 16.70 -22.52 14.67
N ASP A 684 18.00 -22.30 14.47
CA ASP A 684 18.77 -22.81 13.33
C ASP A 684 19.14 -24.31 13.41
N ALA A 685 18.65 -25.04 14.42
CA ALA A 685 18.93 -26.47 14.59
C ALA A 685 18.18 -27.36 13.57
N GLY A 686 18.13 -26.94 12.34
CA GLY A 686 17.55 -27.70 11.22
C GLY A 686 18.63 -28.35 10.34
N ASN A 687 18.21 -29.27 9.46
CA ASN A 687 19.10 -29.99 8.55
C ASN A 687 19.24 -29.32 7.15
N GLY A 688 18.88 -28.06 7.01
CA GLY A 688 18.94 -27.24 5.83
C GLY A 688 18.73 -25.77 6.20
N PHE A 689 18.52 -24.90 5.20
CA PHE A 689 18.16 -23.53 5.50
C PHE A 689 16.85 -23.46 6.27
N VAL A 690 16.85 -22.74 7.40
CA VAL A 690 15.66 -22.49 8.19
C VAL A 690 15.09 -21.13 7.85
N ILE A 691 13.78 -21.09 7.61
CA ILE A 691 13.05 -19.90 7.14
C ILE A 691 12.10 -19.43 8.23
N ALA A 692 12.19 -18.14 8.53
CA ALA A 692 11.29 -17.43 9.42
C ALA A 692 10.52 -16.37 8.60
N ASP A 693 9.20 -16.45 8.58
CA ASP A 693 8.32 -15.54 7.87
C ASP A 693 7.24 -15.04 8.85
N ALA A 694 6.08 -15.65 8.91
CA ALA A 694 5.02 -15.23 9.82
C ALA A 694 4.49 -16.38 10.69
N VAL A 695 3.92 -16.00 11.83
CA VAL A 695 3.18 -16.91 12.73
C VAL A 695 1.77 -16.39 12.92
N ARG A 696 0.77 -17.30 12.92
CA ARG A 696 -0.60 -16.95 13.27
C ARG A 696 -1.21 -17.91 14.29
N LEU A 697 -2.10 -17.38 15.12
CA LEU A 697 -2.98 -18.11 16.02
C LEU A 697 -4.42 -17.97 15.49
N ILE A 698 -5.09 -19.08 15.26
CA ILE A 698 -6.50 -19.10 14.84
C ILE A 698 -7.31 -19.71 15.99
N ARG A 699 -8.24 -18.94 16.54
CA ARG A 699 -9.12 -19.42 17.60
C ARG A 699 -10.07 -20.49 17.08
N ARG A 700 -10.17 -21.59 17.81
CA ARG A 700 -11.03 -22.74 17.50
C ARG A 700 -12.35 -22.70 18.27
#